data_0c7029c9b2f0cfdf3fcad4215ff81695
#
_entry.id   0c7029c9b2f0cfdf3fcad4215ff81695
#
_cell.length_a   1.000
_cell.length_b   1.000
_cell.length_c   1.000
_cell.angle_alpha   90.00
_cell.angle_beta   90.00
_cell.angle_gamma   90.00
#
_symmetry.space_group_name_H-M   'P 1'
#
loop_
_entity.id
_entity.type
_entity.pdbx_description
1 polymer ?
#
loop_
_entity_poly.entity_id
_entity_poly.type
_entity_poly.pdbx_seq_one_letter_code
_entity_poly.pdbx_strand_id
1 'polypeptide(L)'
;MRKPTLRLTLCLLAAAAIPAAAADHPLDQLSYQEVWRALEILRDAGRLDSETTFSQLTLSEPAKDVVRAWREGDEIPRAAYALVRQGEETFEATVDLNAGKLSSWTPLTGVQPNWSLGEFGAVVGKVLEHPEFIAGLEKRGITDTSFLDCTTIPPGYFGTEEEQGRRLGHVRCSEARGARNTWARQVEGLTAVVDLTAGEVLKVVDDGVAPIPDVDADYDRTTLDHPREIAGPFRLDLPEGVGFDMNGYQVSWQNWSFHLRPDQRTGLVVSLVDYRESPDANPRSVMYQGQLSEIYVPYMDPAFAWYARNFIDAGEFPAGGLAKPLLRGRDCPEHAVYIDSINTNAQGRPRTVPRTTCIYERETGDPSWRHYEDEQPDSRASRDLVVRTAAVVGNYDYLLDWIFRQDGSIEARVGATGLLEVKATSAVSAIQPAPTAGPVNAAAVDALQAGTPADAYGRFLDRNVIGVNHDHYFSYRLDLDVDGADNRFVADRLVTQELPADHPRRSLWVQETHAAQTEQDAQLDINLAKPALWRILSSSRQNAVGYPTSYQLMPGRNANHLFVPDDYSLRRAGFIDHHLWVTPYDPDERFAAGDHPTLSEPGMGLPAWTEANRSISDEDLVLWHTVGMHHLPRAEDWPVMPVMWHGFELRPFDFFDRNPALDLP
;
A
#
# COMPACT_ATOMS: atom_id res chain seq x y z
N MET A 1 -41.98 -58.00 -11.45
CA MET A 1 -41.58 -56.58 -11.37
C MET A 1 -40.22 -56.49 -10.66
N ARG A 2 -39.14 -56.35 -11.42
CA ARG A 2 -37.78 -56.27 -10.88
C ARG A 2 -37.41 -54.78 -10.79
N LYS A 3 -37.01 -54.30 -9.60
CA LYS A 3 -36.51 -52.97 -9.39
C LYS A 3 -35.04 -52.86 -9.86
N PRO A 4 -34.61 -51.84 -10.57
CA PRO A 4 -33.20 -51.64 -10.91
C PRO A 4 -32.47 -50.98 -9.73
N THR A 5 -31.38 -51.60 -9.31
CA THR A 5 -30.42 -51.09 -8.34
C THR A 5 -29.47 -50.13 -9.07
N LEU A 6 -29.55 -48.83 -8.77
CA LEU A 6 -28.64 -47.80 -9.25
C LEU A 6 -27.35 -47.93 -8.45
N ARG A 7 -26.25 -48.35 -9.06
CA ARG A 7 -24.91 -48.28 -8.48
C ARG A 7 -24.34 -46.87 -8.71
N LEU A 8 -24.28 -46.10 -7.64
CA LEU A 8 -23.56 -44.82 -7.62
C LEU A 8 -22.05 -45.12 -7.57
N THR A 9 -21.36 -44.94 -8.68
CA THR A 9 -19.89 -44.98 -8.74
C THR A 9 -19.37 -43.62 -8.26
N LEU A 10 -18.86 -43.59 -7.04
CA LEU A 10 -18.20 -42.44 -6.47
C LEU A 10 -16.81 -42.32 -7.12
N CYS A 11 -16.66 -41.45 -8.13
CA CYS A 11 -15.34 -41.04 -8.60
C CYS A 11 -14.72 -40.13 -7.56
N LEU A 12 -13.83 -40.66 -6.73
CA LEU A 12 -12.87 -39.83 -5.96
C LEU A 12 -11.88 -39.20 -6.95
N LEU A 13 -12.13 -37.98 -7.31
CA LEU A 13 -11.08 -37.12 -7.86
C LEU A 13 -10.08 -36.83 -6.74
N ALA A 14 -9.00 -37.59 -6.71
CA ALA A 14 -7.81 -37.24 -5.97
C ALA A 14 -7.29 -35.90 -6.58
N ALA A 15 -7.51 -34.80 -5.89
CA ALA A 15 -6.80 -33.60 -6.19
C ALA A 15 -5.30 -33.91 -5.93
N ALA A 16 -4.55 -34.15 -6.99
CA ALA A 16 -3.11 -34.18 -6.93
C ALA A 16 -2.68 -32.79 -6.44
N ALA A 17 -2.16 -32.73 -5.22
CA ALA A 17 -1.42 -31.57 -4.78
C ALA A 17 -0.27 -31.37 -5.77
N ILE A 18 -0.33 -30.33 -6.58
CA ILE A 18 0.79 -29.91 -7.41
C ILE A 18 1.89 -29.59 -6.39
N PRO A 19 3.06 -30.24 -6.42
CA PRO A 19 4.16 -29.85 -5.56
C PRO A 19 4.45 -28.38 -5.88
N ALA A 20 4.50 -27.52 -4.86
CA ALA A 20 4.95 -26.15 -5.04
C ALA A 20 6.32 -26.24 -5.71
N ALA A 21 6.44 -25.66 -6.90
CA ALA A 21 7.67 -25.69 -7.67
C ALA A 21 8.81 -25.07 -6.83
N ALA A 22 10.01 -25.58 -7.01
CA ALA A 22 11.22 -24.88 -6.54
C ALA A 22 11.27 -23.50 -7.22
N ALA A 23 11.91 -22.51 -6.58
CA ALA A 23 12.08 -21.19 -7.22
C ALA A 23 12.79 -21.36 -8.56
N ASP A 24 12.32 -20.65 -9.57
CA ASP A 24 12.89 -20.64 -10.91
C ASP A 24 13.71 -19.36 -11.17
N HIS A 25 13.60 -18.38 -10.26
CA HIS A 25 14.30 -17.09 -10.35
C HIS A 25 14.72 -16.59 -8.95
N PRO A 26 15.89 -15.87 -8.81
CA PRO A 26 16.34 -15.33 -7.54
C PRO A 26 15.34 -14.45 -6.79
N LEU A 27 14.49 -13.72 -7.51
CA LEU A 27 13.47 -12.82 -6.95
C LEU A 27 12.12 -13.47 -6.66
N ASP A 28 11.95 -14.78 -6.91
CA ASP A 28 10.69 -15.46 -6.57
C ASP A 28 10.40 -15.38 -5.07
N GLN A 29 9.12 -15.26 -4.70
CA GLN A 29 8.74 -15.38 -3.29
C GLN A 29 9.24 -16.72 -2.72
N LEU A 30 9.45 -16.78 -1.40
CA LEU A 30 9.80 -18.06 -0.77
C LEU A 30 8.68 -19.08 -1.03
N SER A 31 9.08 -20.25 -1.49
CA SER A 31 8.18 -21.39 -1.60
C SER A 31 7.77 -21.88 -0.21
N TYR A 32 6.67 -22.63 -0.16
CA TYR A 32 6.18 -23.26 1.07
C TYR A 32 7.27 -24.11 1.76
N GLN A 33 8.09 -24.81 0.99
CA GLN A 33 9.18 -25.63 1.46
C GLN A 33 10.35 -24.81 1.99
N GLU A 34 10.70 -23.71 1.32
CA GLU A 34 11.77 -22.81 1.75
C GLU A 34 11.44 -22.14 3.09
N VAL A 35 10.19 -21.77 3.31
CA VAL A 35 9.74 -21.23 4.62
C VAL A 35 9.91 -22.28 5.73
N TRP A 36 9.50 -23.53 5.49
CA TRP A 36 9.73 -24.60 6.46
C TRP A 36 11.21 -24.86 6.69
N ARG A 37 12.02 -24.82 5.64
CA ARG A 37 13.47 -24.99 5.74
C ARG A 37 14.12 -23.89 6.58
N ALA A 38 13.69 -22.63 6.41
CA ALA A 38 14.15 -21.51 7.24
C ALA A 38 13.83 -21.74 8.73
N LEU A 39 12.59 -22.19 9.04
CA LEU A 39 12.19 -22.51 10.41
C LEU A 39 13.00 -23.66 11.02
N GLU A 40 13.32 -24.71 10.25
CA GLU A 40 14.19 -25.81 10.69
C GLU A 40 15.57 -25.29 11.05
N ILE A 41 16.19 -24.47 10.19
CA ILE A 41 17.52 -23.91 10.41
C ILE A 41 17.54 -23.02 11.66
N LEU A 42 16.52 -22.17 11.84
CA LEU A 42 16.41 -21.33 13.04
C LEU A 42 16.24 -22.16 14.33
N ARG A 43 15.49 -23.25 14.28
CA ARG A 43 15.29 -24.19 15.40
C ARG A 43 16.60 -24.91 15.71
N ASP A 44 17.29 -25.45 14.70
CA ASP A 44 18.56 -26.17 14.85
C ASP A 44 19.68 -25.26 15.41
N ALA A 45 19.60 -23.97 15.08
CA ALA A 45 20.47 -22.93 15.63
C ALA A 45 20.10 -22.52 17.08
N GLY A 46 19.03 -23.10 17.68
CA GLY A 46 18.57 -22.80 19.03
C GLY A 46 17.99 -21.39 19.19
N ARG A 47 17.40 -20.85 18.12
CA ARG A 47 16.87 -19.47 18.10
C ARG A 47 15.36 -19.37 18.30
N LEU A 48 14.66 -20.49 18.39
CA LEU A 48 13.22 -20.52 18.57
C LEU A 48 12.86 -21.12 19.94
N ASP A 49 12.01 -20.43 20.68
CA ASP A 49 11.42 -20.85 21.94
C ASP A 49 9.88 -20.77 21.90
N SER A 50 9.21 -20.95 23.04
CA SER A 50 7.75 -20.90 23.14
C SER A 50 7.15 -19.49 23.00
N GLU A 51 7.96 -18.44 23.26
CA GLU A 51 7.57 -17.03 23.21
C GLU A 51 7.88 -16.40 21.86
N THR A 52 8.54 -17.16 20.96
CA THR A 52 8.95 -16.66 19.66
C THR A 52 7.75 -16.40 18.76
N THR A 53 7.63 -15.15 18.30
CA THR A 53 6.66 -14.74 17.27
C THR A 53 7.35 -14.12 16.07
N PHE A 54 6.82 -14.42 14.89
CA PHE A 54 7.30 -13.89 13.63
C PHE A 54 6.38 -12.76 13.17
N SER A 55 6.94 -11.60 12.97
CA SER A 55 6.27 -10.50 12.28
C SER A 55 6.40 -10.63 10.78
N GLN A 56 7.57 -11.09 10.30
CA GLN A 56 7.83 -11.40 8.89
C GLN A 56 8.74 -12.62 8.78
N LEU A 57 8.53 -13.40 7.72
CA LEU A 57 9.47 -14.41 7.22
C LEU A 57 9.28 -14.47 5.71
N THR A 58 10.18 -13.83 4.97
CA THR A 58 10.05 -13.56 3.53
C THR A 58 11.40 -13.72 2.83
N LEU A 59 11.43 -13.51 1.53
CA LEU A 59 12.66 -13.52 0.76
C LEU A 59 13.61 -12.43 1.27
N SER A 60 14.87 -12.81 1.54
CA SER A 60 16.00 -11.87 1.58
C SER A 60 16.53 -11.76 0.16
N GLU A 61 16.28 -10.64 -0.50
CA GLU A 61 16.66 -10.44 -1.89
C GLU A 61 18.18 -10.52 -2.04
N PRO A 62 18.71 -11.23 -3.07
CA PRO A 62 20.11 -11.13 -3.42
C PRO A 62 20.48 -9.71 -3.87
N ALA A 63 21.76 -9.37 -3.78
CA ALA A 63 22.26 -8.09 -4.25
C ALA A 63 21.89 -7.83 -5.73
N LYS A 64 21.61 -6.58 -6.09
CA LYS A 64 21.15 -6.15 -7.42
C LYS A 64 22.06 -6.64 -8.55
N ASP A 65 23.38 -6.57 -8.36
CA ASP A 65 24.38 -7.03 -9.31
C ASP A 65 24.34 -8.57 -9.50
N VAL A 66 24.10 -9.33 -8.44
CA VAL A 66 23.91 -10.79 -8.49
C VAL A 66 22.66 -11.15 -9.29
N VAL A 67 21.55 -10.46 -9.04
CA VAL A 67 20.29 -10.67 -9.77
C VAL A 67 20.45 -10.33 -11.26
N ARG A 68 21.10 -9.21 -11.59
CA ARG A 68 21.34 -8.80 -12.97
C ARG A 68 22.32 -9.73 -13.71
N ALA A 69 23.28 -10.32 -13.00
CA ALA A 69 24.24 -11.26 -13.58
C ALA A 69 23.66 -12.66 -13.77
N TRP A 70 22.64 -13.04 -12.99
CA TRP A 70 22.04 -14.39 -13.04
C TRP A 70 21.42 -14.70 -14.42
N ARG A 71 21.54 -15.95 -14.84
CA ARG A 71 20.96 -16.47 -16.09
C ARG A 71 20.26 -17.80 -15.80
N GLU A 72 19.25 -18.12 -16.58
CA GLU A 72 18.55 -19.40 -16.50
C GLU A 72 19.55 -20.56 -16.61
N GLY A 73 19.51 -21.47 -15.63
CA GLY A 73 20.43 -22.59 -15.48
C GLY A 73 21.59 -22.35 -14.51
N ASP A 74 21.80 -21.11 -14.05
CA ASP A 74 22.74 -20.84 -12.96
C ASP A 74 22.15 -21.31 -11.62
N GLU A 75 23.01 -21.47 -10.61
CA GLU A 75 22.55 -21.68 -9.23
C GLU A 75 21.74 -20.47 -8.77
N ILE A 76 20.56 -20.73 -8.19
CA ILE A 76 19.68 -19.68 -7.69
C ILE A 76 20.06 -19.34 -6.25
N PRO A 77 20.56 -18.11 -5.96
CA PRO A 77 20.84 -17.69 -4.59
C PRO A 77 19.53 -17.51 -3.82
N ARG A 78 19.40 -18.21 -2.69
CA ARG A 78 18.18 -18.17 -1.87
C ARG A 78 18.50 -17.94 -0.42
N ALA A 79 17.93 -16.89 0.15
CA ALA A 79 17.99 -16.61 1.58
C ALA A 79 16.62 -16.15 2.10
N ALA A 80 16.35 -16.39 3.37
CA ALA A 80 15.18 -15.90 4.04
C ALA A 80 15.53 -14.79 5.03
N TYR A 81 14.75 -13.72 5.03
CA TYR A 81 14.75 -12.69 6.04
C TYR A 81 13.66 -13.00 7.07
N ALA A 82 13.98 -12.91 8.36
CA ALA A 82 13.01 -13.05 9.43
C ALA A 82 13.08 -11.88 10.40
N LEU A 83 11.92 -11.30 10.72
CA LEU A 83 11.75 -10.34 11.81
C LEU A 83 11.00 -11.06 12.94
N VAL A 84 11.69 -11.21 14.08
CA VAL A 84 11.30 -12.10 15.16
C VAL A 84 11.21 -11.31 16.46
N ARG A 85 10.19 -11.61 17.28
CA ARG A 85 10.05 -11.08 18.64
C ARG A 85 10.07 -12.22 19.65
N GLN A 86 10.84 -12.02 20.73
CA GLN A 86 10.90 -12.92 21.89
C GLN A 86 10.76 -12.09 23.18
N GLY A 87 9.60 -12.17 23.82
CA GLY A 87 9.28 -11.30 24.95
C GLY A 87 9.31 -9.82 24.55
N GLU A 88 10.23 -9.05 25.12
CA GLU A 88 10.45 -7.62 24.83
C GLU A 88 11.50 -7.38 23.73
N GLU A 89 12.28 -8.40 23.35
CA GLU A 89 13.38 -8.28 22.43
C GLU A 89 12.93 -8.54 20.97
N THR A 90 13.46 -7.75 20.05
CA THR A 90 13.26 -7.89 18.61
C THR A 90 14.57 -8.29 17.94
N PHE A 91 14.50 -9.20 16.98
CA PHE A 91 15.67 -9.69 16.25
C PHE A 91 15.40 -9.69 14.75
N GLU A 92 16.42 -9.35 14.00
CA GLU A 92 16.52 -9.65 12.58
C GLU A 92 17.40 -10.87 12.34
N ALA A 93 16.98 -11.71 11.42
CA ALA A 93 17.75 -12.87 11.02
C ALA A 93 17.80 -13.03 9.51
N THR A 94 18.96 -13.46 9.01
CA THR A 94 19.14 -13.92 7.63
C THR A 94 19.50 -15.39 7.65
N VAL A 95 18.74 -16.19 6.91
CA VAL A 95 18.92 -17.64 6.80
C VAL A 95 19.35 -17.97 5.36
N ASP A 96 20.56 -18.47 5.18
CA ASP A 96 21.05 -18.97 3.91
C ASP A 96 20.45 -20.36 3.63
N LEU A 97 19.52 -20.42 2.69
CA LEU A 97 18.80 -21.64 2.34
C LEU A 97 19.64 -22.60 1.50
N ASN A 98 20.57 -22.07 0.69
CA ASN A 98 21.49 -22.87 -0.11
C ASN A 98 22.49 -23.59 0.80
N ALA A 99 23.15 -22.87 1.71
CA ALA A 99 24.10 -23.46 2.65
C ALA A 99 23.43 -24.18 3.83
N GLY A 100 22.12 -23.98 4.05
CA GLY A 100 21.37 -24.57 5.15
C GLY A 100 21.82 -24.09 6.53
N LYS A 101 22.16 -22.80 6.67
CA LYS A 101 22.68 -22.21 7.92
C LYS A 101 22.10 -20.85 8.23
N LEU A 102 22.11 -20.51 9.52
CA LEU A 102 21.83 -19.15 9.98
C LEU A 102 23.02 -18.26 9.66
N SER A 103 22.83 -17.21 8.86
CA SER A 103 23.88 -16.25 8.46
C SER A 103 24.02 -15.10 9.46
N SER A 104 22.90 -14.58 9.97
CA SER A 104 22.88 -13.51 10.97
C SER A 104 21.72 -13.67 11.95
N TRP A 105 21.94 -13.21 13.18
CA TRP A 105 20.91 -13.03 14.21
C TRP A 105 21.27 -11.79 15.01
N THR A 106 20.60 -10.68 14.70
CA THR A 106 20.97 -9.36 15.22
C THR A 106 19.84 -8.82 16.11
N PRO A 107 20.14 -8.51 17.38
CA PRO A 107 19.16 -7.83 18.23
C PRO A 107 18.95 -6.39 17.77
N LEU A 108 17.71 -5.96 17.75
CA LEU A 108 17.32 -4.58 17.45
C LEU A 108 16.94 -3.87 18.75
N THR A 109 17.57 -2.71 18.99
CA THR A 109 17.33 -1.95 20.23
C THR A 109 16.42 -0.75 19.96
N GLY A 110 15.41 -0.55 20.80
CA GLY A 110 14.53 0.62 20.75
C GLY A 110 13.52 0.61 19.60
N VAL A 111 13.33 -0.53 18.93
CA VAL A 111 12.37 -0.68 17.82
C VAL A 111 11.37 -1.80 18.11
N GLN A 112 10.18 -1.65 17.58
CA GLN A 112 9.11 -2.64 17.65
C GLN A 112 8.86 -3.23 16.26
N PRO A 113 8.66 -4.55 16.14
CA PRO A 113 8.31 -5.13 14.86
C PRO A 113 6.87 -4.77 14.49
N ASN A 114 6.54 -4.86 13.20
CA ASN A 114 5.16 -4.71 12.74
C ASN A 114 4.20 -5.69 13.46
N TRP A 115 2.92 -5.33 13.45
CA TRP A 115 1.88 -6.10 14.14
C TRP A 115 1.64 -7.45 13.49
N SER A 116 1.53 -8.47 14.32
CA SER A 116 1.05 -9.79 13.90
C SER A 116 -0.48 -9.83 13.94
N LEU A 117 -1.09 -10.68 13.10
CA LEU A 117 -2.56 -10.86 13.10
C LEU A 117 -3.13 -11.29 14.47
N GLY A 118 -2.33 -11.94 15.30
CA GLY A 118 -2.76 -12.38 16.63
C GLY A 118 -2.94 -11.24 17.64
N GLU A 119 -2.24 -10.12 17.43
CA GLU A 119 -2.27 -9.00 18.39
C GLU A 119 -3.56 -8.19 18.34
N PHE A 120 -4.29 -8.20 17.23
CA PHE A 120 -5.58 -7.52 17.10
C PHE A 120 -6.65 -8.00 18.10
N GLY A 121 -6.54 -9.22 18.60
CA GLY A 121 -7.46 -9.79 19.57
C GLY A 121 -6.84 -10.18 20.92
N ALA A 122 -5.53 -9.99 21.08
CA ALA A 122 -4.77 -10.64 22.15
C ALA A 122 -5.24 -10.30 23.58
N VAL A 123 -5.69 -9.08 23.87
CA VAL A 123 -6.01 -8.59 25.23
C VAL A 123 -7.50 -8.27 25.38
N VAL A 124 -8.29 -8.40 24.33
CA VAL A 124 -9.71 -8.03 24.31
C VAL A 124 -10.50 -8.71 25.43
N GLY A 125 -10.26 -10.00 25.70
CA GLY A 125 -10.93 -10.71 26.80
C GLY A 125 -10.71 -10.08 28.16
N LYS A 126 -9.47 -9.68 28.48
CA LYS A 126 -9.15 -9.00 29.75
C LYS A 126 -9.78 -7.61 29.85
N VAL A 127 -9.87 -6.89 28.72
CA VAL A 127 -10.53 -5.57 28.67
C VAL A 127 -12.01 -5.71 28.98
N LEU A 128 -12.69 -6.70 28.40
CA LEU A 128 -14.11 -6.94 28.63
C LEU A 128 -14.43 -7.43 30.06
N GLU A 129 -13.43 -7.91 30.79
CA GLU A 129 -13.52 -8.27 32.22
C GLU A 129 -13.07 -7.14 33.16
N HIS A 130 -12.50 -6.04 32.62
CA HIS A 130 -11.98 -4.95 33.44
C HIS A 130 -13.09 -4.10 34.06
N PRO A 131 -13.12 -3.86 35.39
CA PRO A 131 -14.23 -3.20 36.06
C PRO A 131 -14.54 -1.80 35.53
N GLU A 132 -13.52 -0.98 35.23
CA GLU A 132 -13.73 0.38 34.70
C GLU A 132 -14.29 0.34 33.29
N PHE A 133 -13.87 -0.63 32.45
CA PHE A 133 -14.39 -0.78 31.10
C PHE A 133 -15.85 -1.23 31.13
N ILE A 134 -16.19 -2.19 31.99
CA ILE A 134 -17.59 -2.64 32.25
C ILE A 134 -18.45 -1.44 32.65
N ALA A 135 -17.99 -0.67 33.67
CA ALA A 135 -18.72 0.54 34.09
C ALA A 135 -18.92 1.56 32.99
N GLY A 136 -17.91 1.70 32.08
CA GLY A 136 -18.02 2.53 30.86
C GLY A 136 -19.06 2.00 29.87
N LEU A 137 -19.14 0.68 29.69
CA LEU A 137 -20.18 0.04 28.86
C LEU A 137 -21.58 0.24 29.44
N GLU A 138 -21.74 0.04 30.78
CA GLU A 138 -23.01 0.22 31.46
C GLU A 138 -23.55 1.65 31.36
N LYS A 139 -22.67 2.68 31.43
CA LYS A 139 -23.05 4.08 31.18
C LYS A 139 -23.66 4.30 29.78
N ARG A 140 -23.29 3.45 28.81
CA ARG A 140 -23.79 3.46 27.43
C ARG A 140 -24.98 2.51 27.21
N GLY A 141 -25.47 1.90 28.31
CA GLY A 141 -26.59 0.96 28.26
C GLY A 141 -26.23 -0.43 27.75
N ILE A 142 -24.93 -0.76 27.67
CA ILE A 142 -24.44 -2.06 27.20
C ILE A 142 -24.20 -2.95 28.45
N THR A 143 -25.02 -3.95 28.64
CA THR A 143 -24.91 -4.95 29.71
C THR A 143 -24.58 -6.35 29.18
N ASP A 144 -24.78 -6.57 27.87
CA ASP A 144 -24.45 -7.82 27.18
C ASP A 144 -23.29 -7.56 26.21
N THR A 145 -22.13 -8.11 26.53
CA THR A 145 -20.90 -7.95 25.73
C THR A 145 -20.80 -8.93 24.56
N SER A 146 -21.71 -9.90 24.47
CA SER A 146 -21.69 -10.92 23.41
C SER A 146 -21.91 -10.35 21.99
N PHE A 147 -22.44 -9.14 21.89
CA PHE A 147 -22.66 -8.42 20.63
C PHE A 147 -21.54 -7.43 20.31
N LEU A 148 -20.50 -7.34 21.14
CA LEU A 148 -19.40 -6.44 20.88
C LEU A 148 -18.36 -7.09 19.96
N ASP A 149 -17.98 -6.34 18.94
CA ASP A 149 -16.82 -6.61 18.10
C ASP A 149 -15.71 -5.64 18.54
N CYS A 150 -14.71 -6.17 19.26
CA CYS A 150 -13.63 -5.38 19.83
C CYS A 150 -12.31 -5.73 19.16
N THR A 151 -11.52 -4.73 18.87
CA THR A 151 -10.21 -4.88 18.27
C THR A 151 -9.17 -4.00 18.96
N THR A 152 -7.93 -4.47 18.99
CA THR A 152 -6.77 -3.69 19.43
C THR A 152 -6.12 -3.07 18.21
N ILE A 153 -5.81 -1.79 18.25
CA ILE A 153 -5.12 -1.04 17.18
C ILE A 153 -3.88 -0.37 17.75
N PRO A 154 -2.83 -0.11 16.94
CA PRO A 154 -1.69 0.69 17.39
C PRO A 154 -2.14 2.13 17.68
N PRO A 155 -1.65 2.73 18.79
CA PRO A 155 -2.07 4.07 19.20
C PRO A 155 -1.28 5.19 18.52
N GLY A 156 -0.45 4.91 17.52
CA GLY A 156 0.56 5.83 17.08
C GLY A 156 1.72 5.92 18.09
N TYR A 157 2.57 6.94 17.95
CA TYR A 157 3.66 7.22 18.88
C TYR A 157 3.83 8.73 19.04
N PHE A 158 3.82 9.22 20.27
CA PHE A 158 3.86 10.64 20.62
C PHE A 158 5.04 11.01 21.54
N GLY A 159 5.93 10.06 21.86
CA GLY A 159 7.13 10.26 22.67
C GLY A 159 6.84 10.46 24.16
N THR A 160 5.72 9.96 24.66
CA THR A 160 5.39 10.03 26.09
C THR A 160 6.18 8.99 26.90
N GLU A 161 6.38 9.25 28.22
CA GLU A 161 7.03 8.26 29.09
C GLU A 161 6.28 6.93 29.13
N GLU A 162 4.95 6.94 28.95
CA GLU A 162 4.13 5.72 28.94
C GLU A 162 4.40 4.83 27.74
N GLU A 163 4.84 5.42 26.63
CA GLU A 163 5.09 4.70 25.36
C GLU A 163 6.49 4.08 25.29
N GLN A 164 7.45 4.62 26.06
CA GLN A 164 8.84 4.19 25.96
C GLN A 164 9.04 2.72 26.30
N GLY A 165 9.56 1.95 25.34
CA GLY A 165 9.88 0.53 25.48
C GLY A 165 8.67 -0.40 25.60
N ARG A 166 7.43 0.10 25.50
CA ARG A 166 6.20 -0.69 25.63
C ARG A 166 5.56 -0.97 24.28
N ARG A 167 4.98 -2.15 24.16
CA ARG A 167 4.12 -2.49 23.03
C ARG A 167 2.67 -2.18 23.37
N LEU A 168 2.31 -0.91 23.15
CA LEU A 168 0.99 -0.42 23.50
C LEU A 168 -0.05 -0.73 22.41
N GLY A 169 -1.30 -0.90 22.85
CA GLY A 169 -2.46 -1.00 21.98
C GLY A 169 -3.65 -0.24 22.57
N HIS A 170 -4.53 0.25 21.70
CA HIS A 170 -5.82 0.79 22.07
C HIS A 170 -6.93 -0.20 21.72
N VAL A 171 -7.67 -0.70 22.71
CA VAL A 171 -8.84 -1.54 22.48
C VAL A 171 -10.07 -0.66 22.37
N ARG A 172 -10.77 -0.81 21.27
CA ARG A 172 -12.06 -0.16 20.96
C ARG A 172 -13.09 -1.20 20.55
N CYS A 173 -14.36 -0.89 20.69
CA CYS A 173 -15.44 -1.81 20.40
C CYS A 173 -16.51 -1.17 19.51
N SER A 174 -17.18 -2.02 18.74
CA SER A 174 -18.41 -1.71 18.00
C SER A 174 -19.50 -2.68 18.44
N GLU A 175 -20.77 -2.26 18.32
CA GLU A 175 -21.91 -3.13 18.59
C GLU A 175 -22.36 -3.83 17.30
N ALA A 176 -22.01 -5.10 17.12
CA ALA A 176 -22.26 -5.81 15.86
C ALA A 176 -23.73 -6.21 15.67
N ARG A 177 -24.39 -6.79 16.69
CA ARG A 177 -25.78 -7.31 16.66
C ARG A 177 -26.19 -8.03 15.36
N GLY A 178 -25.25 -8.74 14.75
CA GLY A 178 -25.47 -9.44 13.49
C GLY A 178 -25.39 -8.57 12.23
N ALA A 179 -25.07 -7.28 12.33
CA ALA A 179 -24.78 -6.43 11.20
C ALA A 179 -23.49 -6.87 10.49
N ARG A 180 -23.45 -6.76 9.18
CA ARG A 180 -22.23 -7.00 8.39
C ARG A 180 -21.27 -5.82 8.49
N ASN A 181 -21.80 -4.61 8.52
CA ASN A 181 -21.02 -3.40 8.76
C ASN A 181 -20.90 -3.10 10.27
N THR A 182 -19.98 -3.77 10.94
CA THR A 182 -19.72 -3.56 12.37
C THR A 182 -19.11 -2.19 12.66
N TRP A 183 -18.46 -1.55 11.67
CA TRP A 183 -17.83 -0.23 11.80
C TRP A 183 -18.85 0.91 12.01
N ALA A 184 -20.10 0.72 11.60
CA ALA A 184 -21.14 1.75 11.67
C ALA A 184 -21.61 2.09 13.09
N ARG A 185 -21.42 1.20 14.06
CA ARG A 185 -22.02 1.25 15.39
C ARG A 185 -20.97 1.31 16.49
N GLN A 186 -20.14 2.36 16.46
CA GLN A 186 -19.03 2.53 17.38
C GLN A 186 -19.50 2.78 18.82
N VAL A 187 -18.80 2.14 19.79
CA VAL A 187 -18.88 2.46 21.22
C VAL A 187 -17.96 3.65 21.47
N GLU A 188 -18.45 4.85 21.17
CA GLU A 188 -17.66 6.07 21.17
C GLU A 188 -17.22 6.51 22.57
N GLY A 189 -16.02 7.10 22.66
CA GLY A 189 -15.47 7.70 23.87
C GLY A 189 -15.05 6.69 24.95
N LEU A 190 -14.97 5.39 24.64
CA LEU A 190 -14.49 4.35 25.56
C LEU A 190 -13.33 3.59 24.93
N THR A 191 -12.14 3.77 25.49
CA THR A 191 -10.90 3.14 24.99
C THR A 191 -10.10 2.56 26.15
N ALA A 192 -9.69 1.29 26.04
CA ALA A 192 -8.72 0.73 26.98
C ALA A 192 -7.31 0.80 26.37
N VAL A 193 -6.37 1.36 27.11
CA VAL A 193 -4.94 1.33 26.80
C VAL A 193 -4.35 0.08 27.42
N VAL A 194 -3.69 -0.73 26.59
CA VAL A 194 -3.17 -2.04 26.99
C VAL A 194 -1.68 -2.17 26.66
N ASP A 195 -0.96 -2.93 27.49
CA ASP A 195 0.38 -3.41 27.19
C ASP A 195 0.28 -4.83 26.63
N LEU A 196 0.61 -5.00 25.35
CA LEU A 196 0.50 -6.29 24.65
C LEU A 196 1.55 -7.30 25.10
N THR A 197 2.71 -6.84 25.59
CA THR A 197 3.77 -7.71 26.11
C THR A 197 3.41 -8.25 27.48
N ALA A 198 3.00 -7.38 28.40
CA ALA A 198 2.53 -7.78 29.72
C ALA A 198 1.14 -8.45 29.66
N GLY A 199 0.38 -8.18 28.60
CA GLY A 199 -1.00 -8.62 28.46
C GLY A 199 -1.91 -8.00 29.52
N GLU A 200 -1.75 -6.72 29.83
CA GLU A 200 -2.44 -6.01 30.91
C GLU A 200 -3.17 -4.77 30.40
N VAL A 201 -4.25 -4.41 31.09
CA VAL A 201 -4.94 -3.13 30.91
C VAL A 201 -4.24 -2.10 31.77
N LEU A 202 -3.68 -1.06 31.17
CA LEU A 202 -2.97 0.01 31.87
C LEU A 202 -3.92 1.09 32.38
N LYS A 203 -4.87 1.49 31.55
CA LYS A 203 -5.91 2.46 31.92
C LYS A 203 -7.12 2.33 31.01
N VAL A 204 -8.27 2.81 31.48
CA VAL A 204 -9.48 2.99 30.69
C VAL A 204 -9.77 4.49 30.59
N VAL A 205 -9.91 4.97 29.38
CA VAL A 205 -10.29 6.34 29.08
C VAL A 205 -11.77 6.37 28.69
N ASP A 206 -12.56 7.18 29.39
CA ASP A 206 -13.98 7.38 29.18
C ASP A 206 -14.23 8.88 28.92
N ASP A 207 -14.14 9.28 27.65
CA ASP A 207 -14.20 10.68 27.16
C ASP A 207 -15.62 11.18 26.94
N GLY A 208 -16.60 10.54 27.56
CA GLY A 208 -18.00 10.91 27.43
C GLY A 208 -18.85 9.87 26.70
N VAL A 209 -20.14 10.06 26.75
CA VAL A 209 -21.13 9.09 26.24
C VAL A 209 -21.83 9.66 25.01
N ALA A 210 -21.67 9.00 23.87
CA ALA A 210 -22.53 9.17 22.71
C ALA A 210 -23.49 7.97 22.61
N PRO A 211 -24.70 8.16 22.06
CA PRO A 211 -25.60 7.05 21.78
C PRO A 211 -24.97 6.15 20.71
N ILE A 212 -25.09 4.84 20.85
CA ILE A 212 -24.71 3.94 19.77
C ILE A 212 -25.65 4.22 18.59
N PRO A 213 -25.12 4.46 17.38
CA PRO A 213 -25.94 4.72 16.22
C PRO A 213 -26.91 3.56 15.93
N ASP A 214 -28.18 3.88 15.80
CA ASP A 214 -29.22 2.91 15.39
C ASP A 214 -29.46 3.08 13.88
N VAL A 215 -28.50 2.60 13.09
CA VAL A 215 -28.46 2.74 11.63
C VAL A 215 -28.38 1.37 10.98
N ASP A 216 -29.09 1.22 9.85
CA ASP A 216 -28.93 0.10 8.94
C ASP A 216 -27.89 0.51 7.89
N ALA A 217 -26.68 -0.01 8.06
CA ALA A 217 -25.52 0.30 7.22
C ALA A 217 -24.98 -0.93 6.49
N ASP A 218 -25.77 -1.99 6.41
CA ASP A 218 -25.40 -3.16 5.64
C ASP A 218 -25.45 -2.87 4.13
N TYR A 219 -24.52 -3.42 3.39
CA TYR A 219 -24.29 -3.13 1.97
C TYR A 219 -24.52 -4.34 1.07
N ASP A 220 -25.13 -5.40 1.59
CA ASP A 220 -25.50 -6.56 0.78
C ASP A 220 -26.63 -6.21 -0.19
N ARG A 221 -26.48 -6.69 -1.45
CA ARG A 221 -27.52 -6.47 -2.45
C ARG A 221 -28.92 -6.94 -1.98
N THR A 222 -28.94 -7.92 -1.09
CA THR A 222 -30.18 -8.50 -0.54
C THR A 222 -30.87 -7.61 0.49
N THR A 223 -30.15 -6.62 1.05
CA THR A 223 -30.70 -5.64 2.00
C THR A 223 -31.24 -4.39 1.30
N LEU A 224 -30.98 -4.24 -0.01
CA LEU A 224 -31.44 -3.08 -0.77
C LEU A 224 -32.91 -3.24 -1.19
N ASP A 225 -33.73 -2.23 -0.92
CA ASP A 225 -35.16 -2.20 -1.30
C ASP A 225 -35.34 -2.27 -2.84
N HIS A 226 -34.48 -1.58 -3.57
CA HIS A 226 -34.58 -1.45 -5.03
C HIS A 226 -33.21 -1.65 -5.70
N PRO A 227 -32.68 -2.90 -5.74
CA PRO A 227 -31.43 -3.17 -6.43
C PRO A 227 -31.58 -2.93 -7.93
N ARG A 228 -30.60 -2.17 -8.49
CA ARG A 228 -30.59 -1.86 -9.93
C ARG A 228 -30.53 -3.11 -10.77
N GLU A 229 -31.42 -3.21 -11.77
CA GLU A 229 -31.31 -4.20 -12.84
C GLU A 229 -30.50 -3.63 -13.99
N ILE A 230 -29.51 -4.39 -14.46
CA ILE A 230 -28.70 -4.04 -15.62
C ILE A 230 -28.77 -5.15 -16.66
N ALA A 231 -28.53 -4.80 -17.92
CA ALA A 231 -28.34 -5.79 -18.99
C ALA A 231 -27.22 -6.78 -18.61
N GLY A 232 -27.24 -7.94 -19.24
CA GLY A 232 -26.25 -9.00 -18.96
C GLY A 232 -24.79 -8.53 -19.14
N PRO A 233 -23.83 -9.25 -18.59
CA PRO A 233 -22.41 -8.87 -18.63
C PRO A 233 -21.89 -8.83 -20.07
N PHE A 234 -20.95 -7.93 -20.32
CA PHE A 234 -20.12 -8.02 -21.51
C PHE A 234 -19.34 -9.32 -21.49
N ARG A 235 -19.25 -9.98 -22.63
CA ARG A 235 -18.40 -11.16 -22.80
C ARG A 235 -17.27 -10.78 -23.75
N LEU A 236 -16.05 -10.97 -23.28
CA LEU A 236 -14.87 -10.91 -24.11
C LEU A 236 -14.54 -12.33 -24.57
N ASP A 237 -14.50 -12.53 -25.87
CA ASP A 237 -14.06 -13.79 -26.48
C ASP A 237 -12.58 -13.66 -26.82
N LEU A 238 -11.75 -14.54 -26.28
CA LEU A 238 -10.32 -14.63 -26.53
C LEU A 238 -10.02 -15.99 -27.18
N PRO A 239 -10.29 -16.15 -28.50
CA PRO A 239 -10.18 -17.44 -29.18
C PRO A 239 -8.76 -18.00 -29.19
N GLU A 240 -7.75 -17.13 -29.08
CA GLU A 240 -6.33 -17.47 -29.04
C GLU A 240 -5.75 -17.50 -27.61
N GLY A 241 -6.61 -17.28 -26.59
CA GLY A 241 -6.20 -17.16 -25.20
C GLY A 241 -5.79 -15.74 -24.82
N VAL A 242 -5.09 -15.59 -23.68
CA VAL A 242 -4.55 -14.31 -23.24
C VAL A 242 -3.33 -13.90 -24.08
N GLY A 243 -3.14 -12.60 -24.31
CA GLY A 243 -2.08 -12.08 -25.18
C GLY A 243 -0.73 -11.87 -24.47
N PHE A 244 -0.52 -12.50 -23.32
CA PHE A 244 0.73 -12.47 -22.56
C PHE A 244 1.17 -13.88 -22.16
N ASP A 245 2.47 -14.07 -22.00
CA ASP A 245 3.07 -15.31 -21.53
C ASP A 245 3.55 -15.16 -20.09
N MET A 246 3.47 -16.25 -19.33
CA MET A 246 4.02 -16.38 -17.99
C MET A 246 4.92 -17.60 -17.88
N ASN A 247 6.15 -17.40 -17.39
CA ASN A 247 7.05 -18.46 -16.98
C ASN A 247 7.39 -18.26 -15.49
N GLY A 248 6.75 -19.05 -14.61
CA GLY A 248 6.78 -18.79 -13.18
C GLY A 248 6.18 -17.40 -12.86
N TYR A 249 7.00 -16.51 -12.35
CA TYR A 249 6.65 -15.11 -12.04
C TYR A 249 7.14 -14.12 -13.08
N GLN A 250 7.82 -14.58 -14.13
CA GLN A 250 8.16 -13.73 -15.27
C GLN A 250 6.98 -13.59 -16.21
N VAL A 251 6.72 -12.35 -16.62
CA VAL A 251 5.65 -11.97 -17.56
C VAL A 251 6.28 -11.38 -18.81
N SER A 252 5.79 -11.79 -19.98
CA SER A 252 6.11 -11.17 -21.27
C SER A 252 4.83 -10.75 -21.97
N TRP A 253 4.72 -9.48 -22.34
CA TRP A 253 3.57 -8.93 -23.04
C TRP A 253 4.00 -7.95 -24.11
N GLN A 254 3.77 -8.33 -25.37
CA GLN A 254 4.20 -7.52 -26.51
C GLN A 254 5.70 -7.15 -26.41
N ASN A 255 6.00 -5.85 -26.22
CA ASN A 255 7.38 -5.36 -26.10
C ASN A 255 7.91 -5.34 -24.66
N TRP A 256 7.05 -5.62 -23.67
CA TRP A 256 7.40 -5.63 -22.25
C TRP A 256 7.81 -6.99 -21.75
N SER A 257 8.77 -7.01 -20.83
CA SER A 257 9.05 -8.14 -19.95
C SER A 257 9.37 -7.65 -18.54
N PHE A 258 8.90 -8.37 -17.53
CA PHE A 258 9.14 -8.04 -16.13
C PHE A 258 8.90 -9.25 -15.23
N HIS A 259 9.38 -9.16 -13.99
CA HIS A 259 9.18 -10.17 -12.95
C HIS A 259 8.21 -9.64 -11.89
N LEU A 260 7.34 -10.50 -11.38
CA LEU A 260 6.37 -10.18 -10.33
C LEU A 260 6.68 -10.99 -9.07
N ARG A 261 6.56 -10.39 -7.91
CA ARG A 261 6.66 -11.09 -6.64
C ARG A 261 5.61 -10.58 -5.65
N PRO A 262 4.67 -11.43 -5.19
CA PRO A 262 3.90 -11.15 -3.98
C PRO A 262 4.84 -10.98 -2.79
N ASP A 263 4.67 -9.91 -2.03
CA ASP A 263 5.50 -9.57 -0.87
C ASP A 263 4.63 -9.35 0.36
N GLN A 264 5.04 -9.91 1.50
CA GLN A 264 4.22 -9.87 2.73
C GLN A 264 4.09 -8.47 3.29
N ARG A 265 5.07 -7.57 3.13
CA ARG A 265 5.00 -6.20 3.64
C ARG A 265 4.31 -5.25 2.66
N THR A 266 4.72 -5.24 1.41
CA THR A 266 4.33 -4.22 0.43
C THR A 266 3.24 -4.65 -0.54
N GLY A 267 2.88 -5.91 -0.56
CA GLY A 267 1.84 -6.49 -1.43
C GLY A 267 2.37 -7.02 -2.74
N LEU A 268 2.94 -6.21 -3.59
CA LEU A 268 3.47 -6.61 -4.89
C LEU A 268 4.75 -5.84 -5.22
N VAL A 269 5.78 -6.58 -5.61
CA VAL A 269 7.02 -6.06 -6.16
C VAL A 269 7.08 -6.38 -7.64
N VAL A 270 7.32 -5.37 -8.48
CA VAL A 270 7.57 -5.48 -9.92
C VAL A 270 9.04 -5.24 -10.16
N SER A 271 9.73 -6.15 -10.82
CA SER A 271 11.18 -6.06 -11.00
C SER A 271 11.61 -6.37 -12.44
N LEU A 272 12.83 -5.97 -12.81
CA LEU A 272 13.44 -6.27 -14.10
C LEU A 272 12.54 -5.87 -15.27
N VAL A 273 12.04 -4.62 -15.22
CA VAL A 273 11.17 -4.09 -16.26
C VAL A 273 12.00 -3.65 -17.45
N ASP A 274 11.85 -4.40 -18.52
CA ASP A 274 12.54 -4.17 -19.78
C ASP A 274 11.55 -3.93 -20.93
N TYR A 275 11.96 -3.14 -21.92
CA TYR A 275 11.24 -2.90 -23.16
C TYR A 275 12.09 -3.32 -24.35
N ARG A 276 11.52 -4.10 -25.27
CA ARG A 276 12.19 -4.57 -26.49
C ARG A 276 11.52 -3.98 -27.71
N GLU A 277 12.21 -3.08 -28.43
CA GLU A 277 11.64 -2.34 -29.55
C GLU A 277 11.30 -3.20 -30.78
N SER A 278 11.95 -4.36 -30.94
CA SER A 278 11.64 -5.35 -31.97
C SER A 278 12.11 -6.75 -31.54
N PRO A 279 11.62 -7.82 -32.15
CA PRO A 279 12.04 -9.19 -31.80
C PRO A 279 13.56 -9.43 -31.86
N ASP A 280 14.27 -8.73 -32.75
CA ASP A 280 15.71 -8.84 -32.94
C ASP A 280 16.53 -7.84 -32.08
N ALA A 281 15.86 -6.89 -31.41
CA ALA A 281 16.53 -5.91 -30.56
C ALA A 281 16.89 -6.50 -29.19
N ASN A 282 17.95 -6.01 -28.58
CA ASN A 282 18.22 -6.28 -27.18
C ASN A 282 17.18 -5.57 -26.28
N PRO A 283 16.77 -6.22 -25.18
CA PRO A 283 15.94 -5.55 -24.18
C PRO A 283 16.66 -4.29 -23.65
N ARG A 284 15.88 -3.25 -23.39
CA ARG A 284 16.32 -2.00 -22.78
C ARG A 284 15.72 -1.90 -21.39
N SER A 285 16.56 -1.68 -20.40
CA SER A 285 16.06 -1.53 -19.02
C SER A 285 15.32 -0.21 -18.84
N VAL A 286 14.24 -0.27 -18.08
CA VAL A 286 13.43 0.87 -17.67
C VAL A 286 13.49 1.02 -16.15
N MET A 287 13.24 -0.08 -15.42
CA MET A 287 13.17 -0.07 -13.97
C MET A 287 13.67 -1.41 -13.41
N TYR A 288 14.60 -1.35 -12.46
CA TYR A 288 15.02 -2.55 -11.75
C TYR A 288 13.94 -3.05 -10.81
N GLN A 289 13.35 -2.14 -10.01
CA GLN A 289 12.32 -2.52 -9.05
C GLN A 289 11.36 -1.37 -8.76
N GLY A 290 10.07 -1.67 -8.73
CA GLY A 290 9.00 -0.77 -8.32
C GLY A 290 8.05 -1.43 -7.32
N GLN A 291 7.73 -0.72 -6.24
CA GLN A 291 6.79 -1.20 -5.22
C GLN A 291 6.14 -0.06 -4.48
N LEU A 292 4.98 -0.32 -3.89
CA LEU A 292 4.47 0.52 -2.82
C LEU A 292 5.44 0.38 -1.64
N SER A 293 5.96 1.49 -1.16
CA SER A 293 6.94 1.51 -0.06
C SER A 293 6.26 1.71 1.28
N GLU A 294 5.31 2.65 1.35
CA GLU A 294 4.62 2.96 2.59
C GLU A 294 3.23 3.55 2.35
N ILE A 295 2.35 3.39 3.33
CA ILE A 295 1.03 4.04 3.37
C ILE A 295 0.91 4.74 4.73
N TYR A 296 0.49 6.01 4.72
CA TYR A 296 0.23 6.76 5.94
C TYR A 296 -1.19 7.32 5.95
N VAL A 297 -1.94 7.05 7.03
CA VAL A 297 -3.36 7.41 7.17
C VAL A 297 -3.63 8.07 8.53
N PRO A 298 -3.54 9.40 8.61
CA PRO A 298 -3.88 10.17 9.80
C PRO A 298 -5.33 10.61 9.81
N TYR A 299 -6.02 10.45 10.94
CA TYR A 299 -7.37 10.95 11.18
C TYR A 299 -7.35 12.30 11.86
N MET A 300 -8.25 13.22 11.45
CA MET A 300 -8.25 14.64 11.82
C MET A 300 -9.30 14.98 12.89
N ASP A 301 -9.33 14.24 14.01
CA ASP A 301 -10.20 14.53 15.14
C ASP A 301 -9.39 14.54 16.45
N PRO A 302 -9.48 15.56 17.31
CA PRO A 302 -8.63 15.73 18.48
C PRO A 302 -9.04 14.86 19.69
N ALA A 303 -10.15 14.12 19.64
CA ALA A 303 -10.56 13.25 20.74
C ALA A 303 -9.57 12.12 20.95
N PHE A 304 -9.43 11.63 22.22
CA PHE A 304 -8.45 10.59 22.57
C PHE A 304 -8.54 9.35 21.69
N ALA A 305 -9.75 8.88 21.41
CA ALA A 305 -9.96 7.71 20.54
C ALA A 305 -9.58 7.93 19.08
N TRP A 306 -9.34 9.18 18.64
CA TRP A 306 -9.19 9.56 17.25
C TRP A 306 -7.81 10.13 16.90
N TYR A 307 -7.24 11.07 17.68
CA TYR A 307 -5.94 11.65 17.35
C TYR A 307 -4.82 10.61 17.28
N ALA A 308 -4.99 9.52 18.03
CA ALA A 308 -4.05 8.39 18.04
C ALA A 308 -4.09 7.55 16.74
N ARG A 309 -5.11 7.73 15.88
CA ARG A 309 -5.24 7.02 14.60
C ARG A 309 -4.40 7.74 13.54
N ASN A 310 -3.12 7.45 13.55
CA ASN A 310 -2.15 7.91 12.55
C ASN A 310 -1.33 6.69 12.09
N PHE A 311 -1.95 5.88 11.24
CA PHE A 311 -1.49 4.55 10.89
C PHE A 311 -0.42 4.60 9.79
N ILE A 312 0.61 3.77 9.93
CA ILE A 312 1.61 3.47 8.90
C ILE A 312 1.32 2.07 8.36
N ASP A 313 0.41 1.99 7.38
CA ASP A 313 -0.30 0.77 7.00
C ASP A 313 0.57 -0.34 6.41
N ALA A 314 1.70 -0.03 5.78
CA ALA A 314 2.62 -1.07 5.32
C ALA A 314 3.69 -1.42 6.37
N GLY A 315 4.13 -0.44 7.14
CA GLY A 315 5.15 -0.62 8.18
C GLY A 315 4.61 -1.17 9.49
N GLU A 316 3.43 -0.75 9.91
CA GLU A 316 2.76 -1.27 11.14
C GLU A 316 1.92 -2.51 10.83
N PHE A 317 1.21 -2.52 9.69
CA PHE A 317 0.40 -3.64 9.25
C PHE A 317 0.96 -4.15 7.93
N PRO A 318 1.57 -5.34 7.87
CA PRO A 318 2.14 -5.82 6.61
C PRO A 318 1.04 -5.97 5.55
N ALA A 319 0.87 -4.94 4.71
CA ALA A 319 -0.24 -4.80 3.76
C ALA A 319 -0.38 -6.02 2.85
N GLY A 320 0.74 -6.59 2.38
CA GLY A 320 0.72 -7.81 1.58
C GLY A 320 0.32 -9.05 2.38
N GLY A 321 0.60 -9.09 3.69
CA GLY A 321 0.11 -10.14 4.61
C GLY A 321 -1.41 -10.07 4.82
N LEU A 322 -1.99 -8.91 4.57
CA LEU A 322 -3.42 -8.62 4.62
C LEU A 322 -4.12 -8.75 3.26
N ALA A 323 -3.38 -9.11 2.20
CA ALA A 323 -3.95 -9.36 0.89
C ALA A 323 -5.07 -10.44 0.96
N LYS A 324 -6.13 -10.22 0.19
CA LYS A 324 -7.30 -11.09 0.13
C LYS A 324 -7.50 -11.66 -1.28
N PRO A 325 -8.16 -12.82 -1.39
CA PRO A 325 -8.49 -13.39 -2.69
C PRO A 325 -9.32 -12.46 -3.55
N LEU A 326 -8.82 -12.11 -4.73
CA LEU A 326 -9.54 -11.34 -5.73
C LEU A 326 -10.68 -12.17 -6.35
N LEU A 327 -11.80 -11.52 -6.59
CA LEU A 327 -13.02 -12.13 -7.13
C LEU A 327 -13.02 -12.05 -8.65
N ARG A 328 -13.01 -13.24 -9.31
CA ARG A 328 -13.12 -13.36 -10.76
C ARG A 328 -14.45 -12.78 -11.26
N GLY A 329 -14.40 -11.99 -12.33
CA GLY A 329 -15.56 -11.31 -12.91
C GLY A 329 -16.06 -10.10 -12.11
N ARG A 330 -15.34 -9.71 -11.03
CA ARG A 330 -15.65 -8.53 -10.20
C ARG A 330 -14.42 -7.67 -10.01
N ASP A 331 -13.45 -8.13 -9.20
CA ASP A 331 -12.19 -7.38 -8.96
C ASP A 331 -11.27 -7.46 -10.18
N CYS A 332 -11.34 -8.57 -10.91
CA CYS A 332 -10.61 -8.81 -12.15
C CYS A 332 -11.55 -9.44 -13.18
N PRO A 333 -11.32 -9.23 -14.50
CA PRO A 333 -12.14 -9.84 -15.54
C PRO A 333 -12.13 -11.39 -15.48
N GLU A 334 -13.10 -12.01 -16.14
CA GLU A 334 -13.22 -13.49 -16.19
C GLU A 334 -11.98 -14.18 -16.78
N HIS A 335 -11.31 -13.55 -17.73
CA HIS A 335 -10.12 -14.07 -18.41
C HIS A 335 -8.80 -13.83 -17.66
N ALA A 336 -8.84 -13.18 -16.50
CA ALA A 336 -7.64 -12.89 -15.73
C ALA A 336 -6.91 -14.17 -15.27
N VAL A 337 -5.58 -14.13 -15.30
CA VAL A 337 -4.68 -15.13 -14.71
C VAL A 337 -4.35 -14.68 -13.29
N TYR A 338 -4.18 -15.64 -12.36
CA TYR A 338 -4.00 -15.34 -10.94
C TYR A 338 -2.70 -15.93 -10.40
N ILE A 339 -2.10 -15.19 -9.46
CA ILE A 339 -0.95 -15.62 -8.66
C ILE A 339 -1.40 -15.70 -7.19
N ASP A 340 -0.93 -16.75 -6.51
CA ASP A 340 -1.13 -16.95 -5.08
C ASP A 340 0.06 -16.37 -4.30
N SER A 341 -0.18 -15.82 -3.12
CA SER A 341 0.89 -15.44 -2.20
C SER A 341 1.15 -16.52 -1.15
N ILE A 342 2.40 -16.63 -0.72
CA ILE A 342 2.82 -17.46 0.40
C ILE A 342 3.23 -16.52 1.53
N ASN A 343 2.33 -16.38 2.50
CA ASN A 343 2.54 -15.55 3.69
C ASN A 343 2.83 -16.42 4.90
N THR A 344 3.38 -15.84 5.95
CA THR A 344 3.63 -16.54 7.22
C THR A 344 2.72 -16.04 8.33
N ASN A 345 2.37 -16.92 9.26
CA ASN A 345 1.65 -16.55 10.47
C ASN A 345 2.60 -16.17 11.62
N ALA A 346 2.06 -15.81 12.77
CA ALA A 346 2.85 -15.43 13.96
C ALA A 346 3.81 -16.54 14.46
N GLN A 347 3.62 -17.79 14.09
CA GLN A 347 4.55 -18.89 14.37
C GLN A 347 5.54 -19.15 13.23
N GLY A 348 5.62 -18.26 12.25
CA GLY A 348 6.45 -18.39 11.05
C GLY A 348 5.98 -19.45 10.05
N ARG A 349 4.84 -20.12 10.30
CA ARG A 349 4.36 -21.20 9.44
C ARG A 349 3.77 -20.64 8.15
N PRO A 350 4.12 -21.25 6.99
CA PRO A 350 3.63 -20.76 5.71
C PRO A 350 2.13 -21.02 5.54
N ARG A 351 1.48 -20.07 4.87
CA ARG A 351 0.07 -20.15 4.48
C ARG A 351 -0.07 -19.62 3.05
N THR A 352 -0.64 -20.42 2.16
CA THR A 352 -1.02 -19.96 0.82
C THR A 352 -2.31 -19.14 0.90
N VAL A 353 -2.29 -17.93 0.35
CA VAL A 353 -3.47 -17.11 0.11
C VAL A 353 -3.73 -17.11 -1.39
N PRO A 354 -4.83 -17.72 -1.85
CA PRO A 354 -5.05 -17.90 -3.28
C PRO A 354 -5.47 -16.58 -3.93
N ARG A 355 -5.06 -16.37 -5.19
CA ARG A 355 -5.52 -15.28 -6.06
C ARG A 355 -5.34 -13.89 -5.46
N THR A 356 -4.21 -13.62 -4.84
CA THR A 356 -3.92 -12.29 -4.27
C THR A 356 -3.50 -11.29 -5.34
N THR A 357 -3.02 -11.77 -6.47
CA THR A 357 -2.67 -10.95 -7.63
C THR A 357 -3.36 -11.47 -8.87
N CYS A 358 -3.88 -10.60 -9.72
CA CYS A 358 -4.39 -10.94 -11.04
C CYS A 358 -3.67 -10.15 -12.13
N ILE A 359 -3.56 -10.77 -13.31
CA ILE A 359 -2.98 -10.20 -14.51
C ILE A 359 -4.01 -10.34 -15.63
N TYR A 360 -4.25 -9.27 -16.37
CA TYR A 360 -5.20 -9.27 -17.47
C TYR A 360 -4.95 -8.17 -18.47
N GLU A 361 -5.27 -8.44 -19.72
CA GLU A 361 -5.37 -7.42 -20.75
C GLU A 361 -6.74 -6.75 -20.71
N ARG A 362 -6.79 -5.49 -21.06
CA ARG A 362 -8.02 -4.76 -21.33
C ARG A 362 -7.89 -3.89 -22.56
N GLU A 363 -8.94 -3.81 -23.35
CA GLU A 363 -9.10 -2.75 -24.34
C GLU A 363 -9.54 -1.49 -23.58
N THR A 364 -8.84 -0.38 -23.84
CA THR A 364 -9.14 0.88 -23.14
C THR A 364 -10.39 1.57 -23.67
N GLY A 365 -10.78 1.25 -24.90
CA GLY A 365 -11.81 1.96 -25.67
C GLY A 365 -11.31 3.26 -26.30
N ASP A 366 -10.03 3.60 -26.06
CA ASP A 366 -9.37 4.77 -26.62
C ASP A 366 -8.38 4.37 -27.72
N PRO A 367 -8.06 5.26 -28.67
CA PRO A 367 -6.97 5.03 -29.60
C PRO A 367 -5.61 5.25 -28.91
N SER A 368 -4.60 4.41 -29.25
CA SER A 368 -3.20 4.65 -28.90
C SER A 368 -2.67 5.91 -29.59
N TRP A 369 -3.03 6.10 -30.84
CA TRP A 369 -2.85 7.35 -31.57
C TRP A 369 -3.91 7.49 -32.65
N ARG A 370 -4.19 8.74 -33.09
CA ARG A 370 -5.16 9.04 -34.12
C ARG A 370 -4.74 10.29 -34.89
N HIS A 371 -4.88 10.22 -36.22
CA HIS A 371 -4.73 11.37 -37.11
C HIS A 371 -5.83 11.37 -38.17
N TYR A 372 -6.18 12.55 -38.67
CA TYR A 372 -7.12 12.74 -39.76
C TYR A 372 -6.53 13.77 -40.74
N GLU A 373 -6.24 13.36 -41.95
CA GLU A 373 -5.73 14.21 -43.02
C GLU A 373 -6.31 13.76 -44.38
N ASP A 374 -6.58 14.69 -45.26
CA ASP A 374 -7.10 14.44 -46.60
C ASP A 374 -8.32 13.51 -46.65
N GLU A 375 -9.28 13.69 -45.73
CA GLU A 375 -10.47 12.88 -45.59
C GLU A 375 -10.17 11.38 -45.28
N GLN A 376 -8.97 11.07 -44.81
CA GLN A 376 -8.55 9.73 -44.42
C GLN A 376 -8.17 9.70 -42.94
N PRO A 377 -9.02 9.11 -42.05
CA PRO A 377 -8.63 8.86 -40.70
C PRO A 377 -7.70 7.65 -40.62
N ASP A 378 -6.66 7.76 -39.77
CA ASP A 378 -5.86 6.63 -39.35
C ASP A 378 -5.76 6.62 -37.83
N SER A 379 -5.84 5.44 -37.23
CA SER A 379 -5.78 5.26 -35.78
C SER A 379 -5.46 3.81 -35.39
N ARG A 380 -4.92 3.63 -34.20
CA ARG A 380 -4.65 2.30 -33.65
C ARG A 380 -5.35 2.18 -32.29
N ALA A 381 -6.02 1.04 -32.09
CA ALA A 381 -6.66 0.74 -30.81
C ALA A 381 -5.62 0.56 -29.70
N SER A 382 -5.96 0.96 -28.48
CA SER A 382 -5.09 0.84 -27.32
C SER A 382 -5.48 -0.35 -26.45
N ARG A 383 -4.47 -1.06 -25.97
CA ARG A 383 -4.58 -2.10 -24.94
C ARG A 383 -3.63 -1.82 -23.80
N ASP A 384 -4.04 -2.21 -22.61
CA ASP A 384 -3.22 -2.22 -21.40
C ASP A 384 -3.06 -3.64 -20.88
N LEU A 385 -1.89 -3.93 -20.30
CA LEU A 385 -1.72 -5.06 -19.38
C LEU A 385 -1.79 -4.54 -17.96
N VAL A 386 -2.73 -5.06 -17.18
CA VAL A 386 -2.95 -4.67 -15.78
C VAL A 386 -2.52 -5.79 -14.85
N VAL A 387 -1.68 -5.45 -13.86
CA VAL A 387 -1.35 -6.31 -12.74
C VAL A 387 -1.96 -5.68 -11.49
N ARG A 388 -2.87 -6.39 -10.82
CA ARG A 388 -3.62 -5.90 -9.66
C ARG A 388 -3.41 -6.80 -8.45
N THR A 389 -3.19 -6.18 -7.29
CA THR A 389 -3.33 -6.81 -5.98
C THR A 389 -4.29 -6.01 -5.11
N ALA A 390 -4.83 -6.63 -4.04
CA ALA A 390 -5.70 -5.95 -3.09
C ALA A 390 -5.28 -6.27 -1.66
N ALA A 391 -5.13 -5.23 -0.84
CA ALA A 391 -4.88 -5.33 0.59
C ALA A 391 -6.07 -4.78 1.37
N VAL A 392 -6.48 -5.49 2.43
CA VAL A 392 -7.55 -5.04 3.34
C VAL A 392 -6.91 -4.66 4.67
N VAL A 393 -6.74 -3.36 4.87
CA VAL A 393 -6.11 -2.80 6.07
C VAL A 393 -7.19 -2.11 6.91
N GLY A 394 -7.55 -2.75 8.03
CA GLY A 394 -8.65 -2.26 8.87
C GLY A 394 -9.98 -2.22 8.11
N ASN A 395 -10.50 -1.04 7.93
CA ASN A 395 -11.76 -0.74 7.24
C ASN A 395 -11.59 -0.44 5.73
N TYR A 396 -10.35 -0.25 5.26
CA TYR A 396 -10.06 0.09 3.88
C TYR A 396 -9.64 -1.13 3.05
N ASP A 397 -10.11 -1.15 1.81
CA ASP A 397 -9.63 -2.01 0.74
C ASP A 397 -8.81 -1.15 -0.24
N TYR A 398 -7.51 -1.45 -0.38
CA TYR A 398 -6.62 -0.80 -1.34
C TYR A 398 -6.40 -1.72 -2.54
N LEU A 399 -6.84 -1.28 -3.71
CA LEU A 399 -6.53 -1.91 -5.00
C LEU A 399 -5.25 -1.27 -5.55
N LEU A 400 -4.20 -2.05 -5.72
CA LEU A 400 -2.90 -1.58 -6.19
C LEU A 400 -2.66 -2.10 -7.61
N ASP A 401 -2.63 -1.21 -8.58
CA ASP A 401 -2.45 -1.55 -9.99
C ASP A 401 -1.12 -1.06 -10.53
N TRP A 402 -0.44 -1.93 -11.29
CA TRP A 402 0.59 -1.57 -12.26
C TRP A 402 0.02 -1.81 -13.65
N ILE A 403 0.09 -0.80 -14.50
CA ILE A 403 -0.50 -0.81 -15.85
C ILE A 403 0.59 -0.52 -16.87
N PHE A 404 0.88 -1.51 -17.70
CA PHE A 404 1.83 -1.38 -18.80
C PHE A 404 1.07 -1.04 -20.07
N ARG A 405 1.57 -0.04 -20.81
CA ARG A 405 0.94 0.45 -22.04
C ARG A 405 1.81 0.23 -23.25
N GLN A 406 1.16 0.19 -24.40
CA GLN A 406 1.81 -0.07 -25.70
C GLN A 406 2.73 1.08 -26.17
N ASP A 407 2.54 2.28 -25.62
CA ASP A 407 3.39 3.46 -25.90
C ASP A 407 4.66 3.52 -25.05
N GLY A 408 4.94 2.48 -24.26
CA GLY A 408 6.10 2.43 -23.39
C GLY A 408 5.88 3.09 -22.03
N SER A 409 4.68 3.58 -21.73
CA SER A 409 4.38 4.16 -20.40
C SER A 409 3.93 3.10 -19.39
N ILE A 410 4.15 3.41 -18.11
CA ILE A 410 3.76 2.58 -16.95
C ILE A 410 2.96 3.48 -16.00
N GLU A 411 1.73 3.09 -15.66
CA GLU A 411 0.96 3.74 -14.62
C GLU A 411 0.96 2.90 -13.35
N ALA A 412 1.29 3.51 -12.21
CA ALA A 412 1.05 2.94 -10.89
C ALA A 412 -0.10 3.71 -10.24
N ARG A 413 -1.11 2.99 -9.75
CA ARG A 413 -2.25 3.64 -9.10
C ARG A 413 -2.81 2.83 -7.95
N VAL A 414 -3.43 3.55 -7.03
CA VAL A 414 -4.17 2.99 -5.90
C VAL A 414 -5.64 3.35 -6.01
N GLY A 415 -6.52 2.37 -5.81
CA GLY A 415 -7.95 2.54 -5.65
C GLY A 415 -8.32 2.34 -4.19
N ALA A 416 -8.65 3.42 -3.48
CA ALA A 416 -9.10 3.36 -2.10
C ALA A 416 -10.62 3.17 -2.05
N THR A 417 -11.08 2.17 -1.31
CA THR A 417 -12.49 1.81 -1.11
C THR A 417 -12.67 1.10 0.24
N GLY A 418 -13.81 0.50 0.49
CA GLY A 418 -14.12 -0.17 1.75
C GLY A 418 -15.12 0.61 2.58
N LEU A 419 -14.98 0.56 3.90
CA LEU A 419 -15.87 1.22 4.84
C LEU A 419 -15.20 2.46 5.45
N LEU A 420 -15.98 3.50 5.73
CA LEU A 420 -15.47 4.62 6.52
C LEU A 420 -15.36 4.24 8.00
N GLU A 421 -14.27 4.63 8.64
CA GLU A 421 -14.30 4.75 10.10
C GLU A 421 -15.19 5.92 10.50
N VAL A 422 -16.18 5.65 11.33
CA VAL A 422 -17.15 6.64 11.73
C VAL A 422 -17.13 6.87 13.23
N LYS A 423 -17.46 8.10 13.64
CA LYS A 423 -17.61 8.55 15.01
C LYS A 423 -19.07 8.63 15.38
N ALA A 424 -19.46 8.06 16.52
CA ALA A 424 -20.79 8.26 17.07
C ALA A 424 -20.89 9.64 17.74
N THR A 425 -22.03 10.29 17.62
CA THR A 425 -22.30 11.60 18.22
C THR A 425 -23.70 11.69 18.80
N SER A 426 -23.90 12.55 19.79
CA SER A 426 -25.23 12.86 20.34
C SER A 426 -26.05 13.78 19.42
N ALA A 427 -25.40 14.50 18.51
CA ALA A 427 -26.08 15.28 17.48
C ALA A 427 -26.71 14.37 16.41
N VAL A 428 -27.87 14.74 15.90
CA VAL A 428 -28.62 13.92 14.92
C VAL A 428 -28.45 14.40 13.48
N SER A 429 -27.95 15.61 13.30
CA SER A 429 -27.70 16.20 11.97
C SER A 429 -26.87 17.47 12.08
N ALA A 430 -26.31 17.93 10.97
CA ALA A 430 -25.55 19.18 10.86
C ALA A 430 -26.37 20.45 11.16
N ILE A 431 -27.69 20.34 11.18
CA ILE A 431 -28.62 21.49 11.42
C ILE A 431 -28.82 21.75 12.91
N GLN A 432 -28.50 20.79 13.77
CA GLN A 432 -28.62 20.90 15.22
C GLN A 432 -27.27 21.22 15.86
N PRO A 433 -27.18 22.28 16.71
CA PRO A 433 -25.96 22.51 17.46
C PRO A 433 -25.65 21.31 18.35
N ALA A 434 -24.37 20.99 18.53
CA ALA A 434 -23.94 19.95 19.44
C ALA A 434 -24.46 20.25 20.85
N PRO A 435 -24.98 19.24 21.61
CA PRO A 435 -25.25 19.43 23.00
C PRO A 435 -23.94 19.77 23.71
N THR A 436 -23.97 20.72 24.63
CA THR A 436 -22.82 21.02 25.47
C THR A 436 -22.44 19.78 26.27
N ALA A 437 -21.31 19.18 26.00
CA ALA A 437 -20.79 18.05 26.73
C ALA A 437 -20.60 18.43 28.22
N GLY A 438 -20.95 17.48 29.12
CA GLY A 438 -20.67 17.64 30.54
C GLY A 438 -19.15 17.62 30.81
N PRO A 439 -18.71 17.99 32.03
CA PRO A 439 -17.30 18.22 32.31
C PRO A 439 -16.48 16.93 32.16
N VAL A 440 -15.54 16.94 31.25
CA VAL A 440 -14.52 15.93 31.07
C VAL A 440 -13.15 16.54 31.38
N ASN A 441 -12.29 15.79 32.04
CA ASN A 441 -11.00 16.24 32.58
C ASN A 441 -9.89 16.41 31.53
N ALA A 442 -10.20 16.92 30.35
CA ALA A 442 -9.24 17.24 29.32
C ALA A 442 -9.33 18.74 28.97
N ALA A 443 -8.95 19.61 29.91
CA ALA A 443 -9.19 21.05 29.87
C ALA A 443 -8.70 21.79 28.60
N ALA A 444 -7.78 21.22 27.83
CA ALA A 444 -7.31 21.80 26.58
C ALA A 444 -8.16 21.35 25.37
N VAL A 445 -8.59 20.09 25.34
CA VAL A 445 -9.43 19.55 24.25
C VAL A 445 -10.88 20.04 24.41
N ASP A 446 -11.38 20.13 25.65
CA ASP A 446 -12.69 20.72 25.96
C ASP A 446 -12.79 22.18 25.54
N ALA A 447 -11.71 22.95 25.68
CA ALA A 447 -11.66 24.33 25.24
C ALA A 447 -11.72 24.49 23.70
N LEU A 448 -11.16 23.52 22.96
CA LEU A 448 -11.23 23.46 21.49
C LEU A 448 -12.61 22.98 21.01
N GLN A 449 -13.30 22.12 21.77
CA GLN A 449 -14.59 21.56 21.39
C GLN A 449 -15.79 22.37 21.89
N ALA A 450 -15.63 23.23 22.91
CA ALA A 450 -16.69 24.07 23.42
C ALA A 450 -17.17 25.09 22.38
N GLY A 451 -18.35 24.85 21.82
CA GLY A 451 -18.94 25.65 20.76
C GLY A 451 -18.57 25.27 19.33
N THR A 452 -17.77 24.20 19.15
CA THR A 452 -17.42 23.64 17.85
C THR A 452 -18.63 22.85 17.32
N PRO A 453 -19.02 22.98 16.02
CA PRO A 453 -20.03 22.13 15.42
C PRO A 453 -19.67 20.65 15.53
N ALA A 454 -20.68 19.77 15.67
CA ALA A 454 -20.43 18.33 15.80
C ALA A 454 -19.69 17.72 14.60
N ASP A 455 -19.78 18.35 13.45
CA ASP A 455 -19.16 17.96 12.18
C ASP A 455 -17.93 18.78 11.80
N ALA A 456 -17.32 19.50 12.75
CA ALA A 456 -16.13 20.31 12.46
C ALA A 456 -14.94 19.48 11.95
N TYR A 457 -14.83 18.23 12.41
CA TYR A 457 -13.76 17.30 12.05
C TYR A 457 -14.23 16.16 11.14
N GLY A 458 -15.39 16.33 10.49
CA GLY A 458 -15.98 15.30 9.63
C GLY A 458 -17.31 15.75 9.03
N ARG A 459 -18.11 14.80 8.56
CA ARG A 459 -19.45 15.06 8.02
C ARG A 459 -20.46 14.04 8.51
N PHE A 460 -21.70 14.50 8.73
CA PHE A 460 -22.80 13.58 8.98
C PHE A 460 -23.04 12.69 7.74
N LEU A 461 -23.02 11.39 7.97
CA LEU A 461 -23.33 10.37 6.97
C LEU A 461 -24.71 9.78 7.20
N ASP A 462 -25.11 9.70 8.48
CA ASP A 462 -26.40 9.25 8.93
C ASP A 462 -26.71 9.88 10.31
N ARG A 463 -27.86 9.52 10.88
CA ARG A 463 -28.26 9.97 12.21
C ARG A 463 -27.25 9.47 13.27
N ASN A 464 -26.69 10.40 14.04
CA ASN A 464 -25.67 10.12 15.06
C ASN A 464 -24.34 9.53 14.51
N VAL A 465 -24.12 9.60 13.20
CA VAL A 465 -22.93 9.07 12.53
C VAL A 465 -22.18 10.18 11.80
N ILE A 466 -20.91 10.36 12.13
CA ILE A 466 -20.00 11.27 11.46
C ILE A 466 -18.85 10.46 10.84
N GLY A 467 -18.64 10.59 9.53
CA GLY A 467 -17.40 10.18 8.89
C GLY A 467 -16.31 11.20 9.23
N VAL A 468 -15.21 10.73 9.81
CA VAL A 468 -14.10 11.60 10.25
C VAL A 468 -13.21 11.94 9.07
N ASN A 469 -12.80 13.21 8.94
CA ASN A 469 -11.83 13.64 7.94
C ASN A 469 -10.50 12.91 8.16
N HIS A 470 -9.85 12.50 7.09
CA HIS A 470 -8.55 11.84 7.14
C HIS A 470 -7.82 11.97 5.81
N ASP A 471 -6.53 11.73 5.84
CA ASP A 471 -5.69 11.77 4.65
C ASP A 471 -5.16 10.37 4.32
N HIS A 472 -4.76 10.18 3.07
CA HIS A 472 -4.00 9.02 2.65
C HIS A 472 -2.78 9.48 1.87
N TYR A 473 -1.61 8.92 2.20
CA TYR A 473 -0.36 9.13 1.49
C TYR A 473 0.22 7.77 1.12
N PHE A 474 0.45 7.56 -0.16
CA PHE A 474 1.00 6.33 -0.72
C PHE A 474 2.38 6.65 -1.31
N SER A 475 3.44 6.19 -0.67
CA SER A 475 4.80 6.37 -1.15
C SER A 475 5.24 5.15 -1.97
N TYR A 476 5.71 5.37 -3.18
CA TYR A 476 6.25 4.35 -4.07
C TYR A 476 7.77 4.48 -4.14
N ARG A 477 8.48 3.35 -4.03
CA ARG A 477 9.90 3.22 -4.32
C ARG A 477 10.07 2.77 -5.76
N LEU A 478 10.81 3.53 -6.55
CA LEU A 478 11.04 3.32 -7.97
C LEU A 478 12.54 3.35 -8.24
N ASP A 479 13.15 2.19 -8.33
CA ASP A 479 14.55 2.00 -8.69
C ASP A 479 14.63 1.98 -10.22
N LEU A 480 14.86 3.15 -10.81
CA LEU A 480 14.83 3.33 -12.26
C LEU A 480 16.22 3.12 -12.87
N ASP A 481 16.28 2.19 -13.81
CA ASP A 481 17.51 1.84 -14.55
C ASP A 481 17.32 2.18 -16.04
N VAL A 482 17.21 3.45 -16.37
CA VAL A 482 16.95 3.90 -17.75
C VAL A 482 18.17 3.64 -18.62
N ASP A 483 18.10 2.59 -19.47
CA ASP A 483 19.20 2.09 -20.30
C ASP A 483 20.49 1.76 -19.48
N GLY A 484 20.33 1.37 -18.23
CA GLY A 484 21.40 1.05 -17.31
C GLY A 484 21.26 1.75 -15.95
N ALA A 485 22.11 1.41 -14.98
CA ALA A 485 22.05 1.91 -13.62
C ALA A 485 22.61 3.34 -13.47
N ASP A 486 23.58 3.73 -14.31
CA ASP A 486 24.18 5.07 -14.25
C ASP A 486 23.20 6.11 -14.80
N ASN A 487 22.52 6.80 -13.92
CA ASN A 487 21.49 7.76 -14.27
C ASN A 487 21.72 9.12 -13.58
N ARG A 488 20.98 10.11 -13.99
CA ARG A 488 20.92 11.44 -13.35
C ARG A 488 19.50 11.97 -13.33
N PHE A 489 19.16 12.67 -12.28
CA PHE A 489 17.87 13.31 -12.14
C PHE A 489 17.91 14.76 -12.60
N VAL A 490 16.89 15.20 -13.37
CA VAL A 490 16.70 16.58 -13.75
C VAL A 490 15.28 17.07 -13.50
N ALA A 491 15.16 18.33 -13.11
CA ALA A 491 13.91 19.07 -13.10
C ALA A 491 13.93 20.11 -14.22
N ASP A 492 13.15 19.87 -15.29
CA ASP A 492 13.00 20.82 -16.40
C ASP A 492 11.92 21.84 -16.05
N ARG A 493 12.32 23.03 -15.64
CA ARG A 493 11.41 24.11 -15.29
C ARG A 493 10.90 24.82 -16.55
N LEU A 494 9.60 25.09 -16.59
CA LEU A 494 8.99 25.91 -17.63
C LEU A 494 8.93 27.35 -17.14
N VAL A 495 9.72 28.22 -17.75
CA VAL A 495 9.84 29.62 -17.34
C VAL A 495 9.35 30.59 -18.41
N THR A 496 8.74 31.67 -17.99
CA THR A 496 8.28 32.72 -18.90
C THR A 496 9.46 33.55 -19.44
N GLN A 497 9.56 33.59 -20.76
CA GLN A 497 10.43 34.53 -21.45
C GLN A 497 9.61 35.74 -21.93
N GLU A 498 9.89 36.92 -21.38
CA GLU A 498 9.28 38.14 -21.85
C GLU A 498 9.94 38.61 -23.15
N LEU A 499 9.12 39.05 -24.10
CA LEU A 499 9.55 39.61 -25.39
C LEU A 499 9.40 41.15 -25.38
N PRO A 500 10.18 41.89 -26.22
CA PRO A 500 10.10 43.35 -26.33
C PRO A 500 8.67 43.86 -26.47
N ALA A 501 8.43 45.10 -26.00
CA ALA A 501 7.08 45.69 -25.95
C ALA A 501 6.43 45.87 -27.32
N ASP A 502 7.23 45.99 -28.36
CA ASP A 502 6.81 46.09 -29.76
C ASP A 502 6.66 44.75 -30.48
N HIS A 503 7.03 43.65 -29.83
CA HIS A 503 6.83 42.32 -30.43
C HIS A 503 5.34 41.91 -30.36
N PRO A 504 4.76 41.34 -31.43
CA PRO A 504 3.36 40.94 -31.49
C PRO A 504 2.95 39.99 -30.37
N ARG A 505 3.82 39.05 -29.97
CA ARG A 505 3.68 38.25 -28.77
C ARG A 505 4.47 38.87 -27.63
N ARG A 506 3.87 38.97 -26.42
CA ARG A 506 4.51 39.56 -25.28
C ARG A 506 5.27 38.53 -24.42
N SER A 507 4.92 37.25 -24.52
CA SER A 507 5.56 36.19 -23.78
C SER A 507 5.55 34.86 -24.51
N LEU A 508 6.60 34.12 -24.27
CA LEU A 508 6.75 32.70 -24.60
C LEU A 508 7.12 31.96 -23.30
N TRP A 509 7.12 30.68 -23.29
CA TRP A 509 7.80 29.90 -22.26
C TRP A 509 8.97 29.14 -22.87
N VAL A 510 9.99 28.90 -22.07
CA VAL A 510 11.15 28.08 -22.42
C VAL A 510 11.39 27.08 -21.32
N GLN A 511 12.07 26.00 -21.66
CA GLN A 511 12.50 24.97 -20.72
C GLN A 511 13.91 25.35 -20.22
N GLU A 512 14.09 25.29 -18.91
CA GLU A 512 15.39 25.39 -18.24
C GLU A 512 15.64 24.10 -17.47
N THR A 513 16.66 23.35 -17.89
CA THR A 513 17.02 22.06 -17.27
C THR A 513 17.92 22.31 -16.05
N HIS A 514 17.50 21.80 -14.90
CA HIS A 514 18.26 21.82 -13.66
C HIS A 514 18.61 20.38 -13.26
N ALA A 515 19.88 19.99 -13.41
CA ALA A 515 20.38 18.72 -12.92
C ALA A 515 20.62 18.82 -11.41
N ALA A 516 19.94 18.00 -10.64
CA ALA A 516 20.20 17.84 -9.22
C ALA A 516 21.55 17.14 -9.02
N GLN A 517 22.34 17.63 -8.09
CA GLN A 517 23.67 17.07 -7.79
C GLN A 517 23.66 16.23 -6.52
N THR A 518 22.78 16.55 -5.60
CA THR A 518 22.66 15.90 -4.31
C THR A 518 21.20 15.62 -3.97
N GLU A 519 20.99 14.78 -2.98
CA GLU A 519 19.65 14.38 -2.49
C GLU A 519 18.78 15.61 -2.13
N GLN A 520 19.36 16.63 -1.49
CA GLN A 520 18.60 17.83 -1.10
C GLN A 520 18.17 18.69 -2.29
N ASP A 521 18.90 18.65 -3.42
CA ASP A 521 18.49 19.32 -4.65
C ASP A 521 17.24 18.67 -5.28
N ALA A 522 16.95 17.42 -4.91
CA ALA A 522 15.88 16.60 -5.46
C ALA A 522 14.74 16.32 -4.45
N GLN A 523 14.64 17.10 -3.38
CA GLN A 523 13.47 17.16 -2.52
C GLN A 523 12.48 18.16 -3.11
N LEU A 524 11.45 17.66 -3.80
CA LEU A 524 10.64 18.49 -4.69
C LEU A 524 9.13 18.33 -4.44
N ASP A 525 8.43 19.45 -4.62
CA ASP A 525 6.98 19.52 -4.54
C ASP A 525 6.36 19.92 -5.88
N ILE A 526 5.16 19.42 -6.14
CA ILE A 526 4.33 19.83 -7.26
C ILE A 526 3.95 21.30 -7.06
N ASN A 527 4.28 22.15 -8.06
CA ASN A 527 3.95 23.55 -8.02
C ASN A 527 3.37 24.02 -9.36
N LEU A 528 2.06 24.21 -9.42
CA LEU A 528 1.37 24.63 -10.64
C LEU A 528 1.76 26.04 -11.11
N ALA A 529 2.24 26.89 -10.21
CA ALA A 529 2.74 28.23 -10.55
C ALA A 529 4.18 28.23 -11.07
N LYS A 530 4.93 27.16 -10.80
CA LYS A 530 6.30 26.94 -11.26
C LYS A 530 6.44 25.50 -11.79
N PRO A 531 5.79 25.18 -12.89
CA PRO A 531 5.74 23.81 -13.39
C PRO A 531 7.12 23.30 -13.77
N ALA A 532 7.39 22.04 -13.41
CA ALA A 532 8.61 21.34 -13.77
C ALA A 532 8.27 19.92 -14.25
N LEU A 533 9.06 19.40 -15.18
CA LEU A 533 9.05 18.02 -15.61
C LEU A 533 10.17 17.29 -14.85
N TRP A 534 9.84 16.21 -14.16
CA TRP A 534 10.78 15.40 -13.40
C TRP A 534 11.23 14.23 -14.27
N ARG A 535 12.53 14.16 -14.60
CA ARG A 535 13.04 13.13 -15.48
C ARG A 535 14.27 12.42 -14.91
N ILE A 536 14.35 11.13 -15.16
CA ILE A 536 15.57 10.33 -15.01
C ILE A 536 16.17 10.12 -16.40
N LEU A 537 17.42 10.53 -16.57
CA LEU A 537 18.17 10.46 -17.82
C LEU A 537 19.24 9.38 -17.73
N SER A 538 19.39 8.60 -18.78
CA SER A 538 20.57 7.73 -18.94
C SER A 538 21.84 8.58 -19.08
N SER A 539 22.87 8.19 -18.35
CA SER A 539 24.19 8.82 -18.48
C SER A 539 25.00 8.28 -19.65
N SER A 540 24.60 7.13 -20.22
CA SER A 540 25.36 6.40 -21.22
C SER A 540 24.72 6.37 -22.61
N ARG A 541 23.41 6.61 -22.75
CA ARG A 541 22.68 6.45 -24.01
C ARG A 541 21.98 7.73 -24.46
N GLN A 542 22.00 7.95 -25.77
CA GLN A 542 21.30 9.03 -26.46
C GLN A 542 20.43 8.46 -27.58
N ASN A 543 19.34 9.16 -27.92
CA ASN A 543 18.53 8.87 -29.08
C ASN A 543 19.24 9.30 -30.38
N ALA A 544 18.66 9.01 -31.54
CA ALA A 544 19.25 9.27 -32.86
C ALA A 544 19.53 10.76 -33.15
N VAL A 545 18.91 11.68 -32.41
CA VAL A 545 19.11 13.13 -32.56
C VAL A 545 19.96 13.76 -31.46
N GLY A 546 20.52 12.92 -30.53
CA GLY A 546 21.51 13.32 -29.54
C GLY A 546 20.96 13.74 -28.18
N TYR A 547 19.68 13.54 -27.90
CA TYR A 547 19.14 13.73 -26.54
C TYR A 547 19.39 12.48 -25.68
N PRO A 548 19.77 12.63 -24.40
CA PRO A 548 19.81 11.52 -23.47
C PRO A 548 18.45 10.82 -23.39
N THR A 549 18.45 9.50 -23.47
CA THR A 549 17.23 8.72 -23.28
C THR A 549 16.75 8.87 -21.84
N SER A 550 15.45 8.98 -21.61
CA SER A 550 14.91 9.28 -20.30
C SER A 550 13.49 8.76 -20.09
N TYR A 551 13.09 8.71 -18.83
CA TYR A 551 11.72 8.57 -18.38
C TYR A 551 11.30 9.76 -17.54
N GLN A 552 10.09 10.25 -17.77
CA GLN A 552 9.46 11.33 -17.02
C GLN A 552 8.48 10.76 -15.99
N LEU A 553 8.56 11.24 -14.75
CA LEU A 553 7.51 11.05 -13.76
C LEU A 553 6.41 12.10 -13.95
N MET A 554 5.18 11.64 -14.19
CA MET A 554 3.96 12.43 -14.26
C MET A 554 3.20 12.25 -12.94
N PRO A 555 3.24 13.21 -12.01
CA PRO A 555 2.82 12.99 -10.61
C PRO A 555 1.30 12.85 -10.39
N GLY A 556 0.48 13.03 -11.42
CA GLY A 556 -0.97 12.91 -11.30
C GLY A 556 -1.62 13.97 -10.39
N ARG A 557 -2.77 13.60 -9.79
CA ARG A 557 -3.43 14.42 -8.77
C ARG A 557 -2.77 14.14 -7.43
N ASN A 558 -2.47 15.20 -6.68
CA ASN A 558 -1.76 15.08 -5.41
C ASN A 558 -2.18 16.15 -4.42
N ALA A 559 -1.91 15.93 -3.14
CA ALA A 559 -2.15 16.86 -2.05
C ALA A 559 -0.92 16.98 -1.14
N ASN A 560 -0.61 18.20 -0.72
CA ASN A 560 0.37 18.44 0.35
C ASN A 560 -0.27 18.09 1.70
N HIS A 561 0.55 17.65 2.65
CA HIS A 561 0.08 17.57 4.04
C HIS A 561 -0.17 18.97 4.63
N LEU A 562 -1.01 19.01 5.69
CA LEU A 562 -1.38 20.24 6.39
C LEU A 562 -0.91 20.24 7.85
N PHE A 563 0.07 19.39 8.20
CA PHE A 563 0.64 19.33 9.54
C PHE A 563 1.59 20.50 9.80
N VAL A 564 1.65 20.92 11.08
CA VAL A 564 2.73 21.82 11.53
C VAL A 564 4.04 21.04 11.66
N PRO A 565 5.21 21.68 11.49
CA PRO A 565 6.51 20.98 11.42
C PRO A 565 6.90 20.19 12.68
N ASP A 566 6.30 20.49 13.83
CA ASP A 566 6.55 19.83 15.11
C ASP A 566 5.47 18.81 15.49
N ASP A 567 4.54 18.49 14.59
CA ASP A 567 3.57 17.42 14.80
C ASP A 567 4.26 16.06 14.89
N TYR A 568 3.93 15.30 15.92
CA TYR A 568 4.52 13.96 16.11
C TYR A 568 4.19 13.00 14.97
N SER A 569 2.99 13.11 14.42
CA SER A 569 2.57 12.33 13.25
C SER A 569 3.52 12.53 12.09
N LEU A 570 3.89 13.78 11.81
CA LEU A 570 4.83 14.12 10.74
C LEU A 570 6.24 13.56 11.01
N ARG A 571 6.69 13.54 12.27
CA ARG A 571 7.99 12.95 12.61
C ARG A 571 8.09 11.47 12.28
N ARG A 572 6.98 10.72 12.40
CA ARG A 572 6.93 9.30 12.02
C ARG A 572 6.79 9.11 10.51
N ALA A 573 6.11 10.02 9.85
CA ALA A 573 5.77 9.94 8.43
C ALA A 573 6.45 11.06 7.61
N GLY A 574 7.63 11.52 8.00
CA GLY A 574 8.32 12.63 7.35
C GLY A 574 8.64 12.43 5.86
N PHE A 575 8.45 11.25 5.32
CA PHE A 575 8.52 10.98 3.89
C PHE A 575 7.44 11.74 3.08
N ILE A 576 6.38 12.24 3.74
CA ILE A 576 5.32 13.05 3.10
C ILE A 576 5.68 14.54 2.98
N ASP A 577 6.81 14.97 3.55
CA ASP A 577 7.26 16.37 3.50
C ASP A 577 7.48 16.86 2.07
N HIS A 578 7.82 15.96 1.16
CA HIS A 578 7.95 16.23 -0.26
C HIS A 578 7.22 15.20 -1.11
N HIS A 579 6.70 15.63 -2.26
CA HIS A 579 6.08 14.75 -3.23
C HIS A 579 7.09 13.84 -3.92
N LEU A 580 8.35 14.26 -4.00
CA LEU A 580 9.44 13.51 -4.60
C LEU A 580 10.72 13.65 -3.79
N TRP A 581 11.36 12.51 -3.53
CA TRP A 581 12.72 12.39 -3.05
C TRP A 581 13.52 11.57 -4.05
N VAL A 582 14.81 11.85 -4.22
CA VAL A 582 15.70 11.03 -5.03
C VAL A 582 16.94 10.72 -4.20
N THR A 583 17.27 9.44 -4.10
CA THR A 583 18.43 8.94 -3.37
C THR A 583 19.32 8.10 -4.29
N PRO A 584 20.62 7.94 -4.03
CA PRO A 584 21.37 6.85 -4.63
C PRO A 584 20.80 5.51 -4.13
N TYR A 585 20.94 4.45 -4.93
CA TYR A 585 20.54 3.11 -4.52
C TYR A 585 21.31 2.65 -3.29
N ASP A 586 20.57 2.20 -2.29
CA ASP A 586 21.10 1.51 -1.12
C ASP A 586 20.18 0.30 -0.82
N PRO A 587 20.73 -0.93 -0.71
CA PRO A 587 19.93 -2.13 -0.45
C PRO A 587 19.22 -2.10 0.91
N ASP A 588 19.71 -1.31 1.86
CA ASP A 588 19.14 -1.16 3.19
C ASP A 588 18.07 -0.04 3.26
N GLU A 589 17.93 0.79 2.21
CA GLU A 589 16.91 1.82 2.09
C GLU A 589 15.71 1.30 1.27
N ARG A 590 14.75 0.67 1.95
CA ARG A 590 13.64 -0.01 1.26
C ARG A 590 12.27 0.59 1.51
N PHE A 591 12.05 1.21 2.66
CA PHE A 591 10.74 1.66 3.10
C PHE A 591 10.78 3.11 3.55
N ALA A 592 9.93 3.95 2.97
CA ALA A 592 9.98 5.41 3.11
C ALA A 592 9.94 5.91 4.57
N ALA A 593 9.22 5.23 5.47
CA ALA A 593 9.20 5.51 6.91
C ALA A 593 10.31 4.77 7.71
N GLY A 594 11.24 4.08 7.02
CA GLY A 594 12.20 3.18 7.65
C GLY A 594 11.66 1.76 7.86
N ASP A 595 12.55 0.85 8.28
CA ASP A 595 12.21 -0.57 8.40
C ASP A 595 11.24 -0.86 9.56
N HIS A 596 11.31 -0.10 10.65
CA HIS A 596 10.59 -0.37 11.90
C HIS A 596 9.84 0.85 12.44
N PRO A 597 8.81 1.35 11.74
CA PRO A 597 8.08 2.56 12.17
C PRO A 597 7.08 2.31 13.31
N THR A 598 6.86 1.06 13.70
CA THR A 598 5.87 0.66 14.71
C THR A 598 6.32 1.11 16.11
N LEU A 599 5.53 1.96 16.78
CA LEU A 599 5.78 2.41 18.16
C LEU A 599 7.26 2.78 18.41
N SER A 600 7.90 3.40 17.42
CA SER A 600 9.32 3.73 17.44
C SER A 600 9.54 5.25 17.47
N GLU A 601 10.67 5.65 18.03
CA GLU A 601 11.10 7.06 17.97
C GLU A 601 11.24 7.53 16.52
N PRO A 602 10.90 8.79 16.23
CA PRO A 602 11.13 9.40 14.92
C PRO A 602 12.61 9.43 14.57
N GLY A 603 12.93 9.57 13.29
CA GLY A 603 14.29 9.74 12.79
C GLY A 603 14.80 8.58 11.96
N MET A 604 13.88 7.84 11.36
CA MET A 604 14.14 6.79 10.37
C MET A 604 13.55 7.18 9.01
N GLY A 605 13.94 6.46 7.98
CA GLY A 605 13.39 6.65 6.64
C GLY A 605 13.98 7.83 5.88
N LEU A 606 13.26 8.31 4.88
CA LEU A 606 13.74 9.30 3.90
C LEU A 606 14.33 10.56 4.50
N PRO A 607 13.71 11.23 5.49
CA PRO A 607 14.30 12.41 6.08
C PRO A 607 15.69 12.17 6.68
N ALA A 608 15.85 11.05 7.42
CA ALA A 608 17.12 10.71 8.06
C ALA A 608 18.19 10.29 7.05
N TRP A 609 17.84 9.51 6.04
CA TRP A 609 18.79 9.05 5.01
C TRP A 609 19.34 10.23 4.20
N THR A 610 18.49 11.18 3.84
CA THR A 610 18.86 12.33 3.02
C THR A 610 19.57 13.46 3.79
N GLU A 611 19.70 13.34 5.12
CA GLU A 611 20.57 14.24 5.90
C GLU A 611 22.04 14.13 5.46
N ALA A 612 22.47 12.96 5.00
CA ALA A 612 23.82 12.74 4.48
C ALA A 612 24.09 13.53 3.19
N ASN A 613 23.05 13.96 2.49
CA ASN A 613 23.10 14.76 1.26
C ASN A 613 24.08 14.19 0.22
N ARG A 614 23.93 12.90 -0.06
CA ARG A 614 24.80 12.12 -0.98
C ARG A 614 24.68 12.62 -2.41
N SER A 615 25.71 12.33 -3.23
CA SER A 615 25.66 12.59 -4.68
C SER A 615 24.60 11.75 -5.35
N ILE A 616 23.88 12.34 -6.31
CA ILE A 616 22.94 11.66 -7.22
C ILE A 616 23.26 11.94 -8.70
N SER A 617 24.51 12.20 -8.99
CA SER A 617 25.01 12.49 -10.34
C SER A 617 25.70 11.29 -10.94
N ASP A 618 25.15 10.73 -12.00
CA ASP A 618 25.68 9.54 -12.70
C ASP A 618 25.79 8.33 -11.75
N GLU A 619 24.76 8.12 -10.93
CA GLU A 619 24.65 7.08 -9.94
C GLU A 619 23.45 6.16 -10.24
N ASP A 620 23.40 5.03 -9.55
CA ASP A 620 22.19 4.18 -9.49
C ASP A 620 21.14 4.89 -8.61
N LEU A 621 19.98 5.25 -9.17
CA LEU A 621 19.03 6.16 -8.55
C LEU A 621 17.71 5.52 -8.18
N VAL A 622 17.23 5.85 -7.00
CA VAL A 622 15.88 5.51 -6.51
C VAL A 622 15.04 6.78 -6.37
N LEU A 623 13.87 6.80 -7.01
CA LEU A 623 12.85 7.81 -6.82
C LEU A 623 11.84 7.31 -5.78
N TRP A 624 11.49 8.18 -4.86
CA TRP A 624 10.43 7.97 -3.89
C TRP A 624 9.33 8.99 -4.16
N HIS A 625 8.23 8.50 -4.72
CA HIS A 625 7.11 9.39 -5.07
C HIS A 625 5.91 9.13 -4.19
N THR A 626 5.45 10.18 -3.50
CA THR A 626 4.28 10.13 -2.62
C THR A 626 3.06 10.73 -3.31
N VAL A 627 2.00 9.93 -3.39
CA VAL A 627 0.68 10.35 -3.85
C VAL A 627 -0.20 10.58 -2.63
N GLY A 628 -0.63 11.84 -2.42
CA GLY A 628 -1.46 12.25 -1.31
C GLY A 628 -2.90 12.59 -1.71
N MET A 629 -3.85 12.34 -0.81
CA MET A 629 -5.22 12.82 -0.95
C MET A 629 -5.83 13.19 0.41
N HIS A 630 -6.56 14.32 0.45
CA HIS A 630 -7.43 14.65 1.57
C HIS A 630 -8.78 13.97 1.35
N HIS A 631 -9.17 13.10 2.27
CA HIS A 631 -10.49 12.47 2.23
C HIS A 631 -11.45 13.20 3.16
N LEU A 632 -12.32 14.01 2.56
CA LEU A 632 -13.48 14.59 3.22
C LEU A 632 -14.66 13.66 2.97
N PRO A 633 -15.17 12.94 3.98
CA PRO A 633 -16.31 12.04 3.82
C PRO A 633 -17.54 12.75 3.29
N ARG A 634 -18.33 12.06 2.50
CA ARG A 634 -19.58 12.56 1.91
C ARG A 634 -20.64 11.46 1.95
N ALA A 635 -21.89 11.84 1.73
CA ALA A 635 -23.01 10.90 1.79
C ALA A 635 -22.86 9.72 0.82
N GLU A 636 -22.20 9.94 -0.34
CA GLU A 636 -21.95 8.91 -1.35
C GLU A 636 -20.91 7.87 -0.93
N ASP A 637 -20.13 8.14 0.12
CA ASP A 637 -19.14 7.20 0.68
C ASP A 637 -19.77 6.26 1.73
N TRP A 638 -21.09 6.38 1.96
CA TRP A 638 -21.82 5.59 2.94
C TRP A 638 -22.88 4.68 2.29
N PRO A 639 -23.06 3.42 2.76
CA PRO A 639 -22.29 2.73 3.82
C PRO A 639 -20.97 2.10 3.36
N VAL A 640 -20.71 2.03 2.06
CA VAL A 640 -19.49 1.54 1.43
C VAL A 640 -19.03 2.51 0.35
N MET A 641 -17.75 2.82 0.32
CA MET A 641 -17.19 3.84 -0.57
C MET A 641 -17.10 3.36 -2.02
N PRO A 642 -17.50 4.19 -2.99
CA PRO A 642 -17.04 4.03 -4.37
C PRO A 642 -15.51 4.08 -4.44
N VAL A 643 -14.90 3.31 -5.36
CA VAL A 643 -13.44 3.31 -5.51
C VAL A 643 -12.95 4.69 -5.96
N MET A 644 -12.04 5.27 -5.19
CA MET A 644 -11.35 6.51 -5.52
C MET A 644 -9.95 6.19 -6.04
N TRP A 645 -9.67 6.52 -7.31
CA TRP A 645 -8.41 6.24 -7.96
C TRP A 645 -7.46 7.43 -7.90
N HIS A 646 -6.23 7.16 -7.44
CA HIS A 646 -5.10 8.09 -7.45
C HIS A 646 -3.86 7.35 -7.96
N GLY A 647 -2.92 8.06 -8.59
CA GLY A 647 -1.72 7.44 -9.11
C GLY A 647 -0.86 8.41 -9.90
N PHE A 648 0.20 7.87 -10.47
CA PHE A 648 1.16 8.58 -11.30
C PHE A 648 1.53 7.72 -12.52
N GLU A 649 2.24 8.32 -13.47
CA GLU A 649 2.67 7.65 -14.69
C GLU A 649 4.17 7.87 -14.90
N LEU A 650 4.90 6.83 -15.28
CA LEU A 650 6.24 6.89 -15.85
C LEU A 650 6.09 6.87 -17.37
N ARG A 651 6.53 7.92 -18.03
CA ARG A 651 6.37 8.10 -19.47
C ARG A 651 7.73 8.18 -20.15
N PRO A 652 7.96 7.45 -21.26
CA PRO A 652 9.18 7.63 -22.04
C PRO A 652 9.31 9.08 -22.52
N PHE A 653 10.51 9.65 -22.39
CA PHE A 653 10.85 10.97 -22.89
C PHE A 653 12.19 10.88 -23.61
N ASP A 654 12.19 11.00 -24.92
CA ASP A 654 13.35 10.73 -25.77
C ASP A 654 13.95 9.31 -25.64
N PHE A 655 13.21 8.38 -24.99
CA PHE A 655 13.63 6.99 -24.86
C PHE A 655 13.59 6.27 -26.20
N PHE A 656 12.63 6.56 -27.04
CA PHE A 656 12.49 6.05 -28.40
C PHE A 656 12.87 7.11 -29.44
N ASP A 657 13.26 6.66 -30.65
CA ASP A 657 13.52 7.55 -31.78
C ASP A 657 12.25 8.01 -32.51
N ARG A 658 11.11 7.38 -32.21
CA ARG A 658 9.78 7.67 -32.79
C ARG A 658 8.68 7.08 -31.90
N ASN A 659 7.42 7.37 -32.22
CA ASN A 659 6.28 6.78 -31.55
C ASN A 659 6.35 5.24 -31.60
N PRO A 660 6.51 4.54 -30.45
CA PRO A 660 6.63 3.08 -30.44
C PRO A 660 5.33 2.36 -30.82
N ALA A 661 4.17 3.03 -30.74
CA ALA A 661 2.86 2.48 -31.07
C ALA A 661 2.51 2.56 -32.57
N LEU A 662 3.47 2.92 -33.44
CA LEU A 662 3.24 2.96 -34.90
C LEU A 662 3.12 1.57 -35.53
N ASP A 663 3.66 0.55 -34.89
CA ASP A 663 3.65 -0.85 -35.35
C ASP A 663 2.37 -1.61 -34.94
N LEU A 664 1.48 -0.97 -34.19
CA LEU A 664 0.19 -1.56 -33.84
C LEU A 664 -0.68 -1.80 -35.07
N PRO A 665 -1.48 -2.91 -35.07
CA PRO A 665 -2.32 -3.30 -36.20
C PRO A 665 -3.49 -2.36 -36.47
#